data_1620898393554fa53e25c71eab931a9c
#
_entry.id   1620898393554fa53e25c71eab931a9c
#
_cell.length_a   1.000
_cell.length_b   1.000
_cell.length_c   1.000
_cell.angle_alpha   90.00
_cell.angle_beta   90.00
_cell.angle_gamma   90.00
#
_symmetry.space_group_name_H-M   'P 1'
#
loop_
_entity.id
_entity.type
_entity.pdbx_description
1 polymer ?
#
loop_
_entity_poly.entity_id
_entity_poly.type
_entity_poly.pdbx_seq_one_letter_code
_entity_poly.pdbx_strand_id
1 'polypeptide(L)'
;MSVRVSLAGRLEVETDGRTLDAARLPGRQGRVVLAYLVAERDRLVPSEELAEAVWGSTPPPTWRPALRGVVSKVREFLEALELPADDMLTSSSGCYRLVLPGDATVDVELAVGEADAADRALADGDLERALAAAETARALAGRPLLPGQEGGWVERRRAAWQQVLVRVLQVMVDAWLARGRGDAAVQPATELVGLEPFRESAHLRLLRARAAAGDRGEALRVYDRCRRLLAEELGVDPSPELEAAYLELLRDQPAAPPSPQVPLEGAPPAVARGEGPFVGRGPELARLRAAWTGARAGRRRLVLVTGEAGIGKSRLTAELAGLAERDGATVLLGRCDEQVGVAYLPLRAAFGPHLAACSAERLRALVGPLGGELVRLWPELARRLPGLPAPTQSGPEEERYLLFEAVTGLLDAIASSGPALLLVDDLHEADEQSLALLRHLASATRPAALLVVLTARDEEATRGDLPGVLADLLRAPGSEHLALGGLDSREVAAIAETFTGLPSSPATAALAGVVHGRSGGNPFLVGELLRHLAETGALAADAIARTAAGPALDDVPATVRLVVGQRLARLGGTVRHLLEVASVIGHNADLTLLARVVDIGYDDLLDALDAAVRARLLDEPPGVPGRYVFHHGIVHDLVYTGVPAARRALLHHRVAEERKPRWLIPVSIICGRRAAGR
;
A
#
# COMPACT_ATOMS: atom_id res chain seq x y z
N MET A 1 -47.42 1.17 -20.92
CA MET A 1 -46.21 1.64 -21.61
C MET A 1 -45.21 2.02 -20.49
N SER A 2 -44.31 1.13 -20.19
CA SER A 2 -43.36 1.33 -19.10
C SER A 2 -42.15 2.11 -19.61
N VAL A 3 -41.85 3.26 -19.00
CA VAL A 3 -40.70 4.12 -19.33
C VAL A 3 -39.66 4.02 -18.21
N ARG A 4 -38.43 3.70 -18.57
CA ARG A 4 -37.30 3.70 -17.64
C ARG A 4 -36.25 4.70 -18.12
N VAL A 5 -35.84 5.59 -17.23
CA VAL A 5 -34.80 6.57 -17.49
C VAL A 5 -33.58 6.27 -16.59
N SER A 6 -32.43 6.06 -17.20
CA SER A 6 -31.16 5.85 -16.51
C SER A 6 -30.29 7.10 -16.65
N LEU A 7 -29.90 7.69 -15.51
CA LEU A 7 -28.97 8.82 -15.41
C LEU A 7 -27.61 8.39 -14.85
N ALA A 8 -27.54 7.23 -14.19
CA ALA A 8 -26.33 6.65 -13.63
C ALA A 8 -25.80 5.51 -14.51
N GLY A 9 -24.50 5.51 -14.80
CA GLY A 9 -23.83 4.56 -15.69
C GLY A 9 -23.90 4.99 -17.15
N ARG A 10 -25.08 4.90 -17.77
CA ARG A 10 -25.34 5.43 -19.12
C ARG A 10 -26.58 6.28 -19.09
N LEU A 11 -26.56 7.38 -19.83
CA LEU A 11 -27.75 8.18 -20.01
C LEU A 11 -28.57 7.54 -21.13
N GLU A 12 -29.67 6.87 -20.77
CA GLU A 12 -30.53 6.14 -21.72
C GLU A 12 -32.00 6.18 -21.28
N VAL A 13 -32.87 6.04 -22.24
CA VAL A 13 -34.33 5.92 -22.05
C VAL A 13 -34.80 4.64 -22.70
N GLU A 14 -35.49 3.81 -21.93
CA GLU A 14 -36.04 2.54 -22.36
C GLU A 14 -37.57 2.59 -22.29
N THR A 15 -38.22 2.06 -23.30
CA THR A 15 -39.70 1.92 -23.37
C THR A 15 -40.07 0.64 -24.11
N ASP A 16 -40.93 -0.21 -23.52
CA ASP A 16 -41.49 -1.44 -24.09
C ASP A 16 -40.47 -2.26 -24.93
N GLY A 17 -39.24 -2.42 -24.42
CA GLY A 17 -38.18 -3.21 -25.06
C GLY A 17 -37.35 -2.47 -26.10
N ARG A 18 -37.55 -1.17 -26.30
CA ARG A 18 -36.68 -0.31 -27.11
C ARG A 18 -35.83 0.55 -26.17
N THR A 19 -34.52 0.54 -26.34
CA THR A 19 -33.57 1.37 -25.59
C THR A 19 -32.92 2.36 -26.55
N LEU A 20 -32.99 3.64 -26.24
CA LEU A 20 -32.21 4.67 -26.91
C LEU A 20 -31.18 5.27 -25.97
N ASP A 21 -29.91 5.12 -26.34
CA ASP A 21 -28.81 5.82 -25.70
C ASP A 21 -28.88 7.32 -26.05
N ALA A 22 -28.80 8.18 -25.05
CA ALA A 22 -28.74 9.64 -25.22
C ALA A 22 -27.51 10.11 -26.03
N ALA A 23 -26.56 9.22 -26.36
CA ALA A 23 -25.53 9.51 -27.36
C ALA A 23 -26.10 9.87 -28.73
N ARG A 24 -27.33 9.46 -29.01
CA ARG A 24 -28.09 9.88 -30.22
C ARG A 24 -28.58 11.32 -30.15
N LEU A 25 -28.69 11.92 -28.94
CA LEU A 25 -28.92 13.36 -28.82
C LEU A 25 -27.71 14.10 -29.33
N PRO A 26 -27.85 14.96 -30.35
CA PRO A 26 -26.71 15.69 -30.90
C PRO A 26 -26.16 16.66 -29.87
N GLY A 27 -24.92 16.45 -29.49
CA GLY A 27 -24.14 17.31 -28.60
C GLY A 27 -24.42 17.15 -27.11
N ARG A 28 -23.49 17.68 -26.30
CA ARG A 28 -23.56 17.70 -24.83
C ARG A 28 -24.80 18.41 -24.31
N GLN A 29 -25.21 19.48 -24.96
CA GLN A 29 -26.31 20.36 -24.51
C GLN A 29 -27.64 19.61 -24.44
N GLY A 30 -27.99 18.78 -25.43
CA GLY A 30 -29.22 17.97 -25.41
C GLY A 30 -29.27 16.97 -24.27
N ARG A 31 -28.13 16.36 -23.95
CA ARG A 31 -28.03 15.41 -22.86
C ARG A 31 -28.20 16.08 -21.49
N VAL A 32 -27.60 17.27 -21.30
CA VAL A 32 -27.75 18.06 -20.06
C VAL A 32 -29.20 18.54 -19.93
N VAL A 33 -29.83 19.02 -20.99
CA VAL A 33 -31.25 19.46 -20.97
C VAL A 33 -32.18 18.30 -20.59
N LEU A 34 -32.02 17.12 -21.23
CA LEU A 34 -32.83 15.96 -20.87
C LEU A 34 -32.63 15.55 -19.41
N ALA A 35 -31.39 15.41 -18.96
CA ALA A 35 -31.08 15.02 -17.59
C ALA A 35 -31.59 16.06 -16.56
N TYR A 36 -31.48 17.35 -16.86
CA TYR A 36 -32.01 18.42 -16.02
C TYR A 36 -33.52 18.33 -15.88
N LEU A 37 -34.23 18.20 -17.01
CA LEU A 37 -35.68 18.14 -17.01
C LEU A 37 -36.23 16.86 -16.37
N VAL A 38 -35.51 15.74 -16.48
CA VAL A 38 -35.83 14.50 -15.76
C VAL A 38 -35.66 14.71 -14.25
N ALA A 39 -34.57 15.32 -13.83
CA ALA A 39 -34.26 15.52 -12.42
C ALA A 39 -35.17 16.56 -11.73
N GLU A 40 -35.76 17.50 -12.50
CA GLU A 40 -36.59 18.61 -12.00
C GLU A 40 -38.04 18.51 -12.50
N ARG A 41 -38.49 17.30 -12.87
CA ARG A 41 -39.80 17.09 -13.55
C ARG A 41 -41.03 17.49 -12.70
N ASP A 42 -40.87 17.56 -11.39
CA ASP A 42 -41.95 17.89 -10.48
C ASP A 42 -42.32 19.38 -10.51
N ARG A 43 -41.51 20.22 -11.17
CA ARG A 43 -41.74 21.66 -11.26
C ARG A 43 -41.59 22.21 -12.67
N LEU A 44 -42.11 23.43 -12.87
CA LEU A 44 -41.80 24.23 -14.03
C LEU A 44 -40.35 24.76 -13.94
N VAL A 45 -39.56 24.56 -14.96
CA VAL A 45 -38.17 24.96 -15.06
C VAL A 45 -38.07 26.22 -15.91
N PRO A 46 -37.66 27.39 -15.36
CA PRO A 46 -37.41 28.61 -16.13
C PRO A 46 -36.32 28.37 -17.21
N SER A 47 -36.51 29.02 -18.37
CA SER A 47 -35.50 28.92 -19.45
C SER A 47 -34.13 29.44 -19.04
N GLU A 48 -34.06 30.39 -18.15
CA GLU A 48 -32.85 30.95 -17.58
C GLU A 48 -32.05 29.90 -16.76
N GLU A 49 -32.73 29.15 -15.89
CA GLU A 49 -32.14 28.06 -15.12
C GLU A 49 -31.58 26.95 -16.03
N LEU A 50 -32.38 26.59 -17.05
CA LEU A 50 -31.97 25.56 -18.02
C LEU A 50 -30.79 26.03 -18.86
N ALA A 51 -30.75 27.33 -19.21
CA ALA A 51 -29.61 27.93 -19.89
C ALA A 51 -28.35 27.94 -19.01
N GLU A 52 -28.46 28.24 -17.72
CA GLU A 52 -27.37 28.20 -16.76
C GLU A 52 -26.82 26.76 -16.62
N ALA A 53 -27.69 25.76 -16.55
CA ALA A 53 -27.28 24.35 -16.48
C ALA A 53 -26.46 23.91 -17.70
N VAL A 54 -26.79 24.45 -18.89
CA VAL A 54 -26.16 24.08 -20.18
C VAL A 54 -24.88 24.86 -20.44
N TRP A 55 -24.86 26.18 -20.20
CA TRP A 55 -23.76 27.10 -20.55
C TRP A 55 -23.02 27.70 -19.36
N GLY A 56 -23.47 27.45 -18.12
CA GLY A 56 -22.93 28.07 -16.94
C GLY A 56 -23.37 29.52 -16.74
N SER A 57 -22.61 30.30 -15.97
CA SER A 57 -22.89 31.68 -15.63
C SER A 57 -22.82 32.67 -16.79
N THR A 58 -22.28 32.26 -17.92
CA THR A 58 -22.08 33.14 -19.12
C THR A 58 -22.67 32.51 -20.37
N PRO A 59 -24.01 32.46 -20.48
CA PRO A 59 -24.67 31.98 -21.71
C PRO A 59 -24.39 32.89 -22.90
N PRO A 60 -24.31 32.34 -24.15
CA PRO A 60 -24.07 33.15 -25.33
C PRO A 60 -25.20 34.16 -25.57
N PRO A 61 -24.97 35.28 -26.23
CA PRO A 61 -26.02 36.31 -26.44
C PRO A 61 -27.29 35.78 -27.11
N THR A 62 -27.15 34.71 -27.92
CA THR A 62 -28.26 34.05 -28.65
C THR A 62 -28.77 32.80 -27.96
N TRP A 63 -28.58 32.66 -26.64
CA TRP A 63 -28.91 31.44 -25.91
C TRP A 63 -30.41 31.04 -26.00
N ARG A 64 -31.37 32.02 -26.06
CA ARG A 64 -32.78 31.70 -26.12
C ARG A 64 -33.21 30.93 -27.40
N PRO A 65 -32.85 31.35 -28.61
CA PRO A 65 -33.09 30.53 -29.83
C PRO A 65 -32.26 29.24 -29.83
N ALA A 66 -31.01 29.25 -29.29
CA ALA A 66 -30.19 28.06 -29.15
C ALA A 66 -30.84 27.00 -28.23
N LEU A 67 -31.36 27.44 -27.07
CA LEU A 67 -32.05 26.56 -26.12
C LEU A 67 -33.33 25.95 -26.77
N ARG A 68 -34.11 26.76 -27.49
CA ARG A 68 -35.28 26.22 -28.23
C ARG A 68 -34.89 25.14 -29.23
N GLY A 69 -33.77 25.32 -29.94
CA GLY A 69 -33.25 24.30 -30.87
C GLY A 69 -32.79 23.04 -30.14
N VAL A 70 -32.20 23.17 -28.95
CA VAL A 70 -31.80 22.00 -28.12
C VAL A 70 -33.05 21.26 -27.62
N VAL A 71 -34.07 22.00 -27.14
CA VAL A 71 -35.34 21.38 -26.68
C VAL A 71 -36.07 20.68 -27.80
N SER A 72 -36.08 21.23 -29.05
CA SER A 72 -36.63 20.56 -30.21
C SER A 72 -35.96 19.18 -30.47
N LYS A 73 -34.63 19.11 -30.35
CA LYS A 73 -33.89 17.85 -30.50
C LYS A 73 -34.21 16.84 -29.38
N VAL A 74 -34.50 17.32 -28.15
CA VAL A 74 -34.96 16.44 -27.08
C VAL A 74 -36.36 15.88 -27.40
N ARG A 75 -37.25 16.69 -27.99
CA ARG A 75 -38.56 16.19 -28.46
C ARG A 75 -38.39 15.12 -29.55
N GLU A 76 -37.61 15.40 -30.60
CA GLU A 76 -37.29 14.45 -31.66
C GLU A 76 -36.74 13.11 -31.13
N PHE A 77 -35.91 13.20 -30.03
CA PHE A 77 -35.40 12.02 -29.36
C PHE A 77 -36.50 11.21 -28.65
N LEU A 78 -37.45 11.89 -28.00
CA LEU A 78 -38.61 11.24 -27.34
C LEU A 78 -39.56 10.64 -28.37
N GLU A 79 -39.81 11.34 -29.50
CA GLU A 79 -40.61 10.83 -30.64
C GLU A 79 -39.98 9.56 -31.24
N ALA A 80 -38.67 9.48 -31.32
CA ALA A 80 -37.96 8.28 -31.81
C ALA A 80 -38.16 7.03 -30.92
N LEU A 81 -38.67 7.25 -29.70
CA LEU A 81 -39.12 6.21 -28.77
C LEU A 81 -40.63 5.95 -28.84
N GLU A 82 -41.32 6.54 -29.81
CA GLU A 82 -42.77 6.49 -29.95
C GLU A 82 -43.50 7.08 -28.72
N LEU A 83 -42.85 8.00 -28.02
CA LEU A 83 -43.42 8.73 -26.87
C LEU A 83 -44.13 10.00 -27.35
N PRO A 84 -45.25 10.42 -26.73
CA PRO A 84 -45.98 11.63 -27.08
C PRO A 84 -45.20 12.88 -26.61
N ALA A 85 -44.15 13.25 -27.36
CA ALA A 85 -43.14 14.24 -26.94
C ALA A 85 -43.74 15.63 -26.67
N ASP A 86 -44.77 16.06 -27.44
CA ASP A 86 -45.41 17.36 -27.22
C ASP A 86 -46.24 17.41 -25.92
N ASP A 87 -46.83 16.30 -25.52
CA ASP A 87 -47.56 16.19 -24.25
C ASP A 87 -46.60 16.02 -23.07
N MET A 88 -45.48 15.35 -23.30
CA MET A 88 -44.48 15.08 -22.28
C MET A 88 -43.58 16.29 -22.02
N LEU A 89 -43.09 16.97 -23.05
CA LEU A 89 -42.23 18.13 -22.94
C LEU A 89 -42.95 19.41 -23.30
N THR A 90 -43.64 19.97 -22.34
CA THR A 90 -44.46 21.21 -22.50
C THR A 90 -43.61 22.43 -22.30
N SER A 91 -44.04 23.55 -22.94
CA SER A 91 -43.47 24.87 -22.75
C SER A 91 -44.58 25.90 -22.53
N SER A 92 -44.50 26.68 -21.48
CA SER A 92 -45.48 27.75 -21.17
C SER A 92 -44.78 28.90 -20.48
N SER A 93 -45.08 30.10 -20.90
CA SER A 93 -44.61 31.37 -20.28
C SER A 93 -43.09 31.42 -20.03
N GLY A 94 -42.27 30.88 -20.94
CA GLY A 94 -40.82 30.86 -20.82
C GLY A 94 -40.26 29.77 -19.90
N CYS A 95 -41.09 28.83 -19.45
CA CYS A 95 -40.70 27.68 -18.65
C CYS A 95 -40.88 26.38 -19.44
N TYR A 96 -40.14 25.35 -19.08
CA TYR A 96 -40.26 24.00 -19.58
C TYR A 96 -40.67 23.03 -18.48
N ARG A 97 -41.41 22.00 -18.80
CA ARG A 97 -41.75 20.90 -17.90
C ARG A 97 -41.72 19.59 -18.65
N LEU A 98 -41.07 18.60 -18.06
CA LEU A 98 -41.12 17.23 -18.53
C LEU A 98 -42.13 16.44 -17.66
N VAL A 99 -43.07 15.80 -18.27
CA VAL A 99 -44.04 14.92 -17.60
C VAL A 99 -43.79 13.51 -18.10
N LEU A 100 -43.38 12.62 -17.23
CA LEU A 100 -43.23 11.20 -17.57
C LEU A 100 -44.53 10.45 -17.26
N PRO A 101 -44.81 9.31 -17.94
CA PRO A 101 -45.94 8.44 -17.59
C PRO A 101 -45.92 8.05 -16.11
N GLY A 102 -47.09 7.80 -15.51
CA GLY A 102 -47.19 7.54 -14.07
C GLY A 102 -46.51 6.25 -13.58
N ASP A 103 -46.21 5.33 -14.51
CA ASP A 103 -45.45 4.09 -14.28
C ASP A 103 -43.95 4.22 -14.63
N ALA A 104 -43.51 5.43 -14.98
CA ALA A 104 -42.10 5.68 -15.30
C ALA A 104 -41.19 5.53 -14.09
N THR A 105 -40.05 4.91 -14.30
CA THR A 105 -39.00 4.75 -13.28
C THR A 105 -37.73 5.51 -13.66
N VAL A 106 -37.18 6.26 -12.72
CA VAL A 106 -35.89 6.94 -12.86
C VAL A 106 -34.92 6.33 -11.85
N ASP A 107 -33.79 5.85 -12.33
CA ASP A 107 -32.81 5.13 -11.51
C ASP A 107 -32.31 5.91 -10.30
N VAL A 108 -32.12 7.22 -10.46
CA VAL A 108 -31.70 8.12 -9.36
C VAL A 108 -32.76 8.21 -8.25
N GLU A 109 -34.03 8.28 -8.64
CA GLU A 109 -35.15 8.35 -7.68
C GLU A 109 -35.37 7.01 -7.00
N LEU A 110 -35.24 5.92 -7.77
CA LEU A 110 -35.29 4.58 -7.21
C LEU A 110 -34.19 4.38 -6.16
N ALA A 111 -32.95 4.79 -6.46
CA ALA A 111 -31.84 4.68 -5.52
C ALA A 111 -32.07 5.50 -4.25
N VAL A 112 -32.61 6.73 -4.36
CA VAL A 112 -32.96 7.57 -3.20
C VAL A 112 -34.10 6.93 -2.40
N GLY A 113 -35.14 6.45 -3.08
CA GLY A 113 -36.27 5.77 -2.43
C GLY A 113 -35.85 4.50 -1.68
N GLU A 114 -34.97 3.69 -2.26
CA GLU A 114 -34.40 2.51 -1.61
C GLU A 114 -33.46 2.89 -0.45
N ALA A 115 -32.67 3.94 -0.58
CA ALA A 115 -31.87 4.46 0.53
C ALA A 115 -32.74 4.92 1.72
N ASP A 116 -33.85 5.62 1.44
CA ASP A 116 -34.83 6.01 2.46
C ASP A 116 -35.56 4.81 3.09
N ALA A 117 -35.81 3.76 2.30
CA ALA A 117 -36.38 2.51 2.79
C ALA A 117 -35.39 1.76 3.68
N ALA A 118 -34.09 1.77 3.32
CA ALA A 118 -33.04 1.16 4.09
C ALA A 118 -32.86 1.83 5.47
N ASP A 119 -32.83 3.17 5.52
CA ASP A 119 -32.75 3.94 6.77
C ASP A 119 -33.93 3.65 7.70
N ARG A 120 -35.16 3.64 7.14
CA ARG A 120 -36.37 3.33 7.93
C ARG A 120 -36.35 1.91 8.47
N ALA A 121 -36.01 0.94 7.63
CA ALA A 121 -35.91 -0.46 8.04
C ALA A 121 -34.85 -0.68 9.10
N LEU A 122 -33.70 0.02 9.02
CA LEU A 122 -32.66 -0.02 10.04
C LEU A 122 -33.16 0.57 11.38
N ALA A 123 -33.86 1.69 11.33
CA ALA A 123 -34.46 2.32 12.52
C ALA A 123 -35.55 1.45 13.18
N ASP A 124 -36.32 0.71 12.37
CA ASP A 124 -37.34 -0.24 12.83
C ASP A 124 -36.74 -1.58 13.33
N GLY A 125 -35.44 -1.80 13.15
CA GLY A 125 -34.74 -3.03 13.51
C GLY A 125 -34.90 -4.18 12.53
N ASP A 126 -35.51 -3.95 11.35
CA ASP A 126 -35.64 -4.94 10.28
C ASP A 126 -34.36 -4.95 9.43
N LEU A 127 -33.35 -5.64 9.96
CA LEU A 127 -32.01 -5.68 9.38
C LEU A 127 -31.96 -6.38 8.00
N GLU A 128 -32.85 -7.33 7.74
CA GLU A 128 -32.90 -7.99 6.41
C GLU A 128 -33.43 -7.07 5.34
N ARG A 129 -34.51 -6.37 5.64
CA ARG A 129 -35.07 -5.38 4.72
C ARG A 129 -34.14 -4.19 4.53
N ALA A 130 -33.47 -3.74 5.60
CA ALA A 130 -32.47 -2.68 5.53
C ALA A 130 -31.34 -3.03 4.56
N LEU A 131 -30.77 -4.23 4.68
CA LEU A 131 -29.70 -4.71 3.82
C LEU A 131 -30.17 -4.89 2.35
N ALA A 132 -31.34 -5.48 2.13
CA ALA A 132 -31.87 -5.69 0.77
C ALA A 132 -32.10 -4.36 0.03
N ALA A 133 -32.71 -3.39 0.71
CA ALA A 133 -32.91 -2.05 0.15
C ALA A 133 -31.57 -1.32 -0.06
N ALA A 134 -30.65 -1.42 0.89
CA ALA A 134 -29.32 -0.82 0.78
C ALA A 134 -28.48 -1.44 -0.37
N GLU A 135 -28.55 -2.74 -0.59
CA GLU A 135 -27.87 -3.40 -1.72
C GLU A 135 -28.42 -2.92 -3.07
N THR A 136 -29.75 -2.77 -3.18
CA THR A 136 -30.40 -2.23 -4.37
C THR A 136 -29.95 -0.78 -4.63
N ALA A 137 -29.99 0.07 -3.60
CA ALA A 137 -29.54 1.46 -3.69
C ALA A 137 -28.06 1.56 -4.05
N ARG A 138 -27.19 0.73 -3.43
CA ARG A 138 -25.74 0.69 -3.72
C ARG A 138 -25.44 0.29 -5.15
N ALA A 139 -26.17 -0.71 -5.69
CA ALA A 139 -25.99 -1.16 -7.07
C ALA A 139 -26.26 -0.04 -8.10
N LEU A 140 -27.12 0.91 -7.76
CA LEU A 140 -27.41 2.10 -8.57
C LEU A 140 -26.45 3.24 -8.24
N ALA A 141 -26.30 3.61 -6.96
CA ALA A 141 -25.52 4.75 -6.50
C ALA A 141 -24.00 4.59 -6.73
N GLY A 142 -23.50 3.37 -6.83
CA GLY A 142 -22.11 3.07 -7.19
C GLY A 142 -21.77 3.36 -8.66
N ARG A 143 -22.77 3.63 -9.51
CA ARG A 143 -22.54 4.00 -10.91
C ARG A 143 -22.27 5.50 -11.04
N PRO A 144 -21.35 5.91 -11.96
CA PRO A 144 -21.08 7.33 -12.17
C PRO A 144 -22.31 8.06 -12.70
N LEU A 145 -22.71 9.14 -12.05
CA LEU A 145 -23.84 9.97 -12.50
C LEU A 145 -23.43 10.81 -13.71
N LEU A 146 -24.23 10.80 -14.78
CA LEU A 146 -24.07 11.60 -16.00
C LEU A 146 -22.62 11.54 -16.54
N PRO A 147 -22.07 10.36 -16.87
CA PRO A 147 -20.69 10.22 -17.33
C PRO A 147 -20.47 11.02 -18.62
N GLY A 148 -19.31 11.69 -18.71
CA GLY A 148 -18.95 12.52 -19.86
C GLY A 148 -19.72 13.86 -19.96
N GLN A 149 -20.57 14.20 -19.00
CA GLN A 149 -21.17 15.53 -18.88
C GLN A 149 -20.36 16.37 -17.86
N GLU A 150 -20.29 17.67 -18.08
CA GLU A 150 -19.58 18.62 -17.20
C GLU A 150 -20.49 19.84 -16.93
N GLY A 151 -20.12 20.67 -15.95
CA GLY A 151 -20.80 21.93 -15.59
C GLY A 151 -21.27 21.94 -14.15
N GLY A 152 -21.44 23.13 -13.60
CA GLY A 152 -21.69 23.34 -12.17
C GLY A 152 -22.96 22.63 -11.65
N TRP A 153 -24.00 22.51 -12.48
CA TRP A 153 -25.18 21.72 -12.10
C TRP A 153 -24.86 20.21 -12.00
N VAL A 154 -24.12 19.68 -12.98
CA VAL A 154 -23.73 18.26 -12.98
C VAL A 154 -22.85 17.93 -11.78
N GLU A 155 -21.91 18.81 -11.45
CA GLU A 155 -21.02 18.65 -10.29
C GLU A 155 -21.81 18.66 -8.97
N ARG A 156 -22.74 19.59 -8.80
CA ARG A 156 -23.63 19.60 -7.62
C ARG A 156 -24.46 18.32 -7.52
N ARG A 157 -25.00 17.84 -8.65
CA ARG A 157 -25.76 16.56 -8.67
C ARG A 157 -24.89 15.35 -8.37
N ARG A 158 -23.65 15.32 -8.84
CA ARG A 158 -22.69 14.25 -8.50
C ARG A 158 -22.33 14.27 -7.03
N ALA A 159 -22.11 15.43 -6.45
CA ALA A 159 -21.87 15.56 -5.00
C ALA A 159 -23.06 15.03 -4.20
N ALA A 160 -24.29 15.41 -4.56
CA ALA A 160 -25.49 14.88 -3.93
C ALA A 160 -25.63 13.35 -4.13
N TRP A 161 -25.29 12.84 -5.32
CA TRP A 161 -25.31 11.42 -5.63
C TRP A 161 -24.30 10.63 -4.77
N GLN A 162 -23.10 11.15 -4.60
CA GLN A 162 -22.11 10.57 -3.70
C GLN A 162 -22.61 10.47 -2.26
N GLN A 163 -23.37 11.48 -1.78
CA GLN A 163 -23.96 11.44 -0.45
C GLN A 163 -25.03 10.34 -0.29
N VAL A 164 -25.74 9.97 -1.37
CA VAL A 164 -26.63 8.80 -1.36
C VAL A 164 -25.81 7.52 -1.13
N LEU A 165 -24.73 7.34 -1.87
CA LEU A 165 -23.83 6.19 -1.69
C LEU A 165 -23.24 6.13 -0.28
N VAL A 166 -22.75 7.26 0.25
CA VAL A 166 -22.24 7.37 1.62
C VAL A 166 -23.28 6.91 2.63
N ARG A 167 -24.53 7.41 2.52
CA ARG A 167 -25.63 7.05 3.41
C ARG A 167 -25.96 5.56 3.35
N VAL A 168 -26.04 4.99 2.15
CA VAL A 168 -26.30 3.56 1.94
C VAL A 168 -25.19 2.69 2.56
N LEU A 169 -23.92 3.05 2.37
CA LEU A 169 -22.80 2.34 2.97
C LEU A 169 -22.84 2.39 4.51
N GLN A 170 -23.25 3.52 5.09
CA GLN A 170 -23.45 3.63 6.54
C GLN A 170 -24.50 2.64 7.04
N VAL A 171 -25.68 2.61 6.38
CA VAL A 171 -26.74 1.65 6.72
C VAL A 171 -26.25 0.21 6.62
N MET A 172 -25.54 -0.13 5.56
CA MET A 172 -25.00 -1.49 5.38
C MET A 172 -24.05 -1.87 6.51
N VAL A 173 -23.12 -0.98 6.88
CA VAL A 173 -22.18 -1.24 7.97
C VAL A 173 -22.93 -1.43 9.29
N ASP A 174 -23.84 -0.50 9.63
CA ASP A 174 -24.57 -0.51 10.89
C ASP A 174 -25.49 -1.75 10.98
N ALA A 175 -26.14 -2.16 9.88
CA ALA A 175 -26.98 -3.36 9.82
C ALA A 175 -26.14 -4.66 9.93
N TRP A 176 -24.99 -4.76 9.28
CA TRP A 176 -24.10 -5.93 9.41
C TRP A 176 -23.51 -6.05 10.81
N LEU A 177 -23.14 -4.93 11.44
CA LEU A 177 -22.67 -4.91 12.83
C LEU A 177 -23.77 -5.33 13.79
N ALA A 178 -25.00 -4.85 13.60
CA ALA A 178 -26.15 -5.23 14.42
C ALA A 178 -26.47 -6.74 14.31
N ARG A 179 -26.17 -7.37 13.14
CA ARG A 179 -26.29 -8.83 12.94
C ARG A 179 -25.10 -9.63 13.49
N GLY A 180 -24.10 -8.98 14.06
CA GLY A 180 -22.87 -9.62 14.52
C GLY A 180 -21.95 -10.12 13.38
N ARG A 181 -22.14 -9.63 12.15
CA ARG A 181 -21.37 -10.00 10.96
C ARG A 181 -20.33 -8.95 10.63
N GLY A 182 -19.33 -8.83 11.52
CA GLY A 182 -18.21 -7.89 11.32
C GLY A 182 -17.47 -8.11 9.99
N ASP A 183 -17.30 -9.37 9.58
CA ASP A 183 -16.69 -9.76 8.30
C ASP A 183 -17.38 -9.11 7.10
N ALA A 184 -18.71 -9.12 7.06
CA ALA A 184 -19.50 -8.52 5.99
C ALA A 184 -19.51 -6.98 6.04
N ALA A 185 -19.31 -6.39 7.23
CA ALA A 185 -19.27 -4.94 7.42
C ALA A 185 -17.95 -4.30 6.96
N VAL A 186 -16.84 -5.04 6.89
CA VAL A 186 -15.51 -4.49 6.59
C VAL A 186 -15.43 -3.84 5.22
N GLN A 187 -15.95 -4.50 4.18
CA GLN A 187 -15.84 -4.01 2.81
C GLN A 187 -16.61 -2.69 2.61
N PRO A 188 -17.93 -2.57 2.97
CA PRO A 188 -18.63 -1.30 2.86
C PRO A 188 -18.06 -0.21 3.76
N ALA A 189 -17.52 -0.53 4.95
CA ALA A 189 -16.85 0.44 5.80
C ALA A 189 -15.53 0.96 5.19
N THR A 190 -14.77 0.10 4.50
CA THR A 190 -13.55 0.50 3.80
C THR A 190 -13.86 1.43 2.63
N GLU A 191 -14.91 1.14 1.86
CA GLU A 191 -15.39 1.98 0.77
C GLU A 191 -15.85 3.36 1.31
N LEU A 192 -16.55 3.37 2.45
CA LEU A 192 -17.00 4.60 3.11
C LEU A 192 -15.84 5.51 3.51
N VAL A 193 -14.77 4.96 4.10
CA VAL A 193 -13.55 5.71 4.43
C VAL A 193 -12.87 6.24 3.17
N GLY A 194 -12.87 5.50 2.07
CA GLY A 194 -12.33 5.95 0.79
C GLY A 194 -13.09 7.14 0.20
N LEU A 195 -14.41 7.21 0.39
CA LEU A 195 -15.26 8.32 -0.06
C LEU A 195 -15.19 9.55 0.85
N GLU A 196 -15.03 9.35 2.14
CA GLU A 196 -15.06 10.40 3.17
C GLU A 196 -13.83 10.25 4.12
N PRO A 197 -12.61 10.49 3.63
CA PRO A 197 -11.38 10.20 4.39
C PRO A 197 -11.23 11.04 5.66
N PHE A 198 -11.79 12.24 5.70
CA PHE A 198 -11.75 13.14 6.88
C PHE A 198 -12.92 12.97 7.83
N ARG A 199 -13.85 12.06 7.55
CA ARG A 199 -15.04 11.87 8.36
C ARG A 199 -14.79 10.80 9.42
N GLU A 200 -14.60 11.24 10.66
CA GLU A 200 -14.27 10.35 11.79
C GLU A 200 -15.31 9.24 12.01
N SER A 201 -16.60 9.53 11.79
CA SER A 201 -17.65 8.49 11.90
C SER A 201 -17.52 7.37 10.88
N ALA A 202 -16.81 7.56 9.74
CA ALA A 202 -16.49 6.51 8.79
C ALA A 202 -15.38 5.62 9.34
N HIS A 203 -14.33 6.20 9.90
CA HIS A 203 -13.25 5.48 10.56
C HIS A 203 -13.75 4.71 11.80
N LEU A 204 -14.65 5.28 12.57
CA LEU A 204 -15.27 4.61 13.72
C LEU A 204 -16.03 3.34 13.30
N ARG A 205 -16.80 3.41 12.20
CA ARG A 205 -17.49 2.25 11.64
C ARG A 205 -16.51 1.17 11.16
N LEU A 206 -15.44 1.57 10.46
CA LEU A 206 -14.41 0.64 10.00
C LEU A 206 -13.68 -0.02 11.18
N LEU A 207 -13.35 0.76 12.22
CA LEU A 207 -12.75 0.26 13.44
C LEU A 207 -13.65 -0.79 14.11
N ARG A 208 -14.96 -0.50 14.27
CA ARG A 208 -15.94 -1.43 14.84
C ARG A 208 -16.13 -2.67 13.97
N ALA A 209 -16.15 -2.52 12.65
CA ALA A 209 -16.28 -3.64 11.72
C ALA A 209 -15.08 -4.59 11.81
N ARG A 210 -13.85 -4.05 11.84
CA ARG A 210 -12.61 -4.84 12.02
C ARG A 210 -12.58 -5.55 13.38
N ALA A 211 -12.97 -4.84 14.44
CA ALA A 211 -13.06 -5.42 15.78
C ALA A 211 -14.06 -6.57 15.83
N ALA A 212 -15.27 -6.38 15.30
CA ALA A 212 -16.31 -7.39 15.23
C ALA A 212 -15.96 -8.59 14.34
N ALA A 213 -15.09 -8.38 13.33
CA ALA A 213 -14.52 -9.45 12.50
C ALA A 213 -13.39 -10.24 13.20
N GLY A 214 -13.01 -9.85 14.42
CA GLY A 214 -11.90 -10.46 15.17
C GLY A 214 -10.52 -9.93 14.79
N ASP A 215 -10.44 -8.97 13.87
CA ASP A 215 -9.19 -8.37 13.41
C ASP A 215 -8.84 -7.11 14.22
N ARG A 216 -8.55 -7.35 15.50
CA ARG A 216 -8.22 -6.29 16.47
C ARG A 216 -7.02 -5.46 16.03
N GLY A 217 -6.01 -6.10 15.44
CA GLY A 217 -4.79 -5.42 14.99
C GLY A 217 -5.11 -4.37 13.90
N GLU A 218 -5.94 -4.74 12.91
CA GLU A 218 -6.39 -3.79 11.90
C GLU A 218 -7.31 -2.70 12.47
N ALA A 219 -8.17 -3.03 13.44
CA ALA A 219 -9.02 -2.03 14.10
C ALA A 219 -8.18 -0.92 14.76
N LEU A 220 -7.11 -1.29 15.48
CA LEU A 220 -6.18 -0.34 16.08
C LEU A 220 -5.44 0.49 15.01
N ARG A 221 -5.03 -0.13 13.90
CA ARG A 221 -4.41 0.57 12.76
C ARG A 221 -5.36 1.57 12.08
N VAL A 222 -6.65 1.31 12.03
CA VAL A 222 -7.65 2.26 11.52
C VAL A 222 -7.66 3.54 12.34
N TYR A 223 -7.62 3.43 13.67
CA TYR A 223 -7.53 4.60 14.55
C TYR A 223 -6.26 5.42 14.31
N ASP A 224 -5.10 4.75 14.26
CA ASP A 224 -3.82 5.43 14.08
C ASP A 224 -3.71 6.14 12.72
N ARG A 225 -4.27 5.55 11.66
CA ARG A 225 -4.35 6.21 10.35
C ARG A 225 -5.22 7.45 10.39
N CYS A 226 -6.40 7.37 11.03
CA CYS A 226 -7.30 8.50 11.18
C CYS A 226 -6.65 9.63 11.98
N ARG A 227 -6.03 9.31 13.12
CA ARG A 227 -5.34 10.29 13.99
C ARG A 227 -4.25 11.04 13.22
N ARG A 228 -3.40 10.31 12.47
CA ARG A 228 -2.35 10.95 11.66
C ARG A 228 -2.95 11.85 10.58
N LEU A 229 -3.94 11.36 9.85
CA LEU A 229 -4.60 12.14 8.80
C LEU A 229 -5.20 13.45 9.33
N LEU A 230 -5.88 13.39 10.49
CA LEU A 230 -6.46 14.57 11.14
C LEU A 230 -5.38 15.54 11.64
N ALA A 231 -4.30 15.02 12.23
CA ALA A 231 -3.19 15.85 12.72
C ALA A 231 -2.41 16.53 11.58
N GLU A 232 -2.09 15.80 10.51
CA GLU A 232 -1.28 16.27 9.38
C GLU A 232 -2.06 17.24 8.48
N GLU A 233 -3.33 16.94 8.18
CA GLU A 233 -4.11 17.71 7.20
C GLU A 233 -5.00 18.79 7.83
N LEU A 234 -5.49 18.59 9.04
CA LEU A 234 -6.43 19.49 9.72
C LEU A 234 -5.87 20.10 11.01
N GLY A 235 -4.77 19.55 11.58
CA GLY A 235 -4.18 20.04 12.82
C GLY A 235 -5.06 19.78 14.05
N VAL A 236 -5.92 18.76 14.04
CA VAL A 236 -6.84 18.44 15.13
C VAL A 236 -6.64 17.01 15.65
N ASP A 237 -6.98 16.81 16.93
CA ASP A 237 -7.01 15.47 17.54
C ASP A 237 -8.32 14.75 17.21
N PRO A 238 -8.35 13.40 17.26
CA PRO A 238 -9.56 12.62 17.08
C PRO A 238 -10.67 12.97 18.08
N SER A 239 -11.92 12.78 17.66
CA SER A 239 -13.09 12.99 18.53
C SER A 239 -13.10 12.06 19.74
N PRO A 240 -13.70 12.45 20.86
CA PRO A 240 -13.84 11.62 22.05
C PRO A 240 -14.52 10.27 21.77
N GLU A 241 -15.42 10.20 20.79
CA GLU A 241 -16.11 8.96 20.41
C GLU A 241 -15.18 7.95 19.76
N LEU A 242 -14.33 8.41 18.85
CA LEU A 242 -13.36 7.56 18.17
C LEU A 242 -12.26 7.11 19.14
N GLU A 243 -11.80 8.01 20.02
CA GLU A 243 -10.84 7.70 21.07
C GLU A 243 -11.42 6.70 22.09
N ALA A 244 -12.68 6.87 22.52
CA ALA A 244 -13.34 5.96 23.42
C ALA A 244 -13.44 4.54 22.83
N ALA A 245 -13.81 4.40 21.57
CA ALA A 245 -13.86 3.12 20.88
C ALA A 245 -12.48 2.45 20.79
N TYR A 246 -11.43 3.24 20.56
CA TYR A 246 -10.04 2.77 20.59
C TYR A 246 -9.64 2.28 21.99
N LEU A 247 -9.94 3.05 23.05
CA LEU A 247 -9.66 2.67 24.43
C LEU A 247 -10.47 1.46 24.87
N GLU A 248 -11.71 1.31 24.42
CA GLU A 248 -12.54 0.12 24.65
C GLU A 248 -11.88 -1.12 24.04
N LEU A 249 -11.43 -1.03 22.79
CA LEU A 249 -10.66 -2.11 22.16
C LEU A 249 -9.38 -2.45 22.93
N LEU A 250 -8.71 -1.48 23.52
CA LEU A 250 -7.52 -1.73 24.35
C LEU A 250 -7.87 -2.44 25.67
N ARG A 251 -9.07 -2.18 26.23
CA ARG A 251 -9.55 -2.79 27.49
C ARG A 251 -10.16 -4.16 27.29
N ASP A 252 -10.83 -4.37 26.18
CA ASP A 252 -11.52 -5.62 25.86
C ASP A 252 -10.50 -6.72 25.49
N GLN A 253 -9.80 -7.23 26.51
CA GLN A 253 -9.21 -8.55 26.41
C GLN A 253 -10.34 -9.54 26.71
N PRO A 254 -10.81 -10.33 25.73
CA PRO A 254 -11.68 -11.44 26.06
C PRO A 254 -10.93 -12.31 27.06
N ALA A 255 -11.51 -12.49 28.24
CA ALA A 255 -11.08 -13.58 29.11
C ALA A 255 -11.12 -14.84 28.26
N ALA A 256 -9.94 -15.41 27.99
CA ALA A 256 -9.84 -16.65 27.24
C ALA A 256 -10.81 -17.66 27.85
N PRO A 257 -11.71 -18.31 27.08
CA PRO A 257 -12.49 -19.40 27.57
C PRO A 257 -11.53 -20.44 28.15
N PRO A 258 -11.89 -21.15 29.22
CA PRO A 258 -11.02 -22.20 29.74
C PRO A 258 -10.85 -23.25 28.66
N SER A 259 -9.72 -23.17 27.97
CA SER A 259 -9.31 -24.17 27.00
C SER A 259 -9.07 -25.48 27.72
N PRO A 260 -9.53 -26.62 27.19
CA PRO A 260 -9.14 -27.93 27.71
C PRO A 260 -7.61 -27.96 27.74
N GLN A 261 -7.08 -28.44 28.87
CA GLN A 261 -5.65 -28.59 29.12
C GLN A 261 -5.04 -29.51 28.05
N VAL A 262 -4.51 -28.89 26.98
CA VAL A 262 -3.52 -29.51 26.12
C VAL A 262 -2.16 -29.16 26.76
N PRO A 263 -1.24 -30.12 26.90
CA PRO A 263 0.08 -29.84 27.49
C PRO A 263 0.74 -28.71 26.70
N LEU A 264 1.05 -27.60 27.37
CA LEU A 264 1.79 -26.48 26.88
C LEU A 264 3.26 -26.90 26.65
N GLU A 265 3.55 -27.43 25.50
CA GLU A 265 4.85 -27.24 24.89
C GLU A 265 4.83 -25.85 24.26
N GLY A 266 5.46 -24.92 24.95
CA GLY A 266 5.55 -23.51 24.54
C GLY A 266 6.43 -23.38 23.30
N ALA A 267 5.84 -23.54 22.13
CA ALA A 267 6.45 -23.02 20.92
C ALA A 267 6.12 -21.51 20.86
N PRO A 268 7.13 -20.62 20.78
CA PRO A 268 6.91 -19.22 20.42
C PRO A 268 6.20 -19.17 19.04
N PRO A 269 5.48 -18.06 18.73
CA PRO A 269 4.85 -17.92 17.42
C PRO A 269 5.91 -18.20 16.38
N ALA A 270 5.71 -19.27 15.60
CA ALA A 270 6.66 -19.70 14.59
C ALA A 270 6.99 -18.47 13.74
N VAL A 271 8.27 -18.07 13.73
CA VAL A 271 8.76 -17.20 12.66
C VAL A 271 8.20 -17.82 11.40
N ALA A 272 7.39 -17.10 10.65
CA ALA A 272 6.74 -17.64 9.49
C ALA A 272 7.84 -18.24 8.61
N ARG A 273 8.06 -19.54 8.77
CA ARG A 273 8.98 -20.32 7.94
C ARG A 273 8.33 -20.23 6.58
N GLY A 274 8.88 -19.38 5.70
CA GLY A 274 8.37 -19.23 4.36
C GLY A 274 8.16 -20.62 3.77
N GLU A 275 7.05 -20.82 3.08
CA GLU A 275 6.77 -22.07 2.39
C GLU A 275 7.95 -22.41 1.46
N GLY A 276 8.50 -23.60 1.60
CA GLY A 276 9.59 -24.11 0.79
C GLY A 276 10.96 -24.22 1.50
N PRO A 277 11.88 -25.01 0.92
CA PRO A 277 13.20 -25.24 1.47
C PRO A 277 14.06 -23.97 1.47
N PHE A 278 14.96 -23.86 2.46
CA PHE A 278 15.96 -22.80 2.49
C PHE A 278 17.11 -23.17 1.54
N VAL A 279 17.31 -22.38 0.50
CA VAL A 279 18.33 -22.61 -0.53
C VAL A 279 19.30 -21.44 -0.57
N GLY A 280 20.59 -21.75 -0.71
CA GLY A 280 21.65 -20.76 -0.74
C GLY A 280 22.02 -20.20 0.63
N ARG A 281 22.75 -19.08 0.65
CA ARG A 281 23.15 -18.35 1.88
C ARG A 281 24.02 -19.17 2.84
N GLY A 282 24.73 -20.16 2.33
CA GLY A 282 25.62 -21.00 3.15
C GLY A 282 26.64 -20.20 3.96
N PRO A 283 27.41 -19.29 3.33
CA PRO A 283 28.41 -18.46 4.01
C PRO A 283 27.78 -17.53 5.09
N GLU A 284 26.68 -16.90 4.80
CA GLU A 284 25.99 -15.97 5.70
C GLU A 284 25.41 -16.72 6.92
N LEU A 285 24.77 -17.85 6.67
CA LEU A 285 24.26 -18.70 7.74
C LEU A 285 25.40 -19.27 8.61
N ALA A 286 26.57 -19.60 8.03
CA ALA A 286 27.74 -20.03 8.78
C ALA A 286 28.27 -18.93 9.69
N ARG A 287 28.29 -17.67 9.25
CA ARG A 287 28.66 -16.51 10.08
C ARG A 287 27.68 -16.33 11.25
N LEU A 288 26.38 -16.40 11.00
CA LEU A 288 25.36 -16.33 12.06
C LEU A 288 25.49 -17.48 13.07
N ARG A 289 25.78 -18.70 12.58
CA ARG A 289 26.07 -19.86 13.46
C ARG A 289 27.32 -19.65 14.31
N ALA A 290 28.37 -19.06 13.75
CA ALA A 290 29.60 -18.75 14.51
C ALA A 290 29.32 -17.70 15.59
N ALA A 291 28.54 -16.65 15.28
CA ALA A 291 28.09 -15.66 16.26
C ALA A 291 27.26 -16.31 17.38
N TRP A 292 26.32 -17.20 17.02
CA TRP A 292 25.50 -17.98 17.94
C TRP A 292 26.35 -18.87 18.86
N THR A 293 27.31 -19.60 18.30
CA THR A 293 28.25 -20.43 19.08
C THR A 293 29.05 -19.58 20.06
N GLY A 294 29.49 -18.39 19.64
CA GLY A 294 30.15 -17.43 20.51
C GLY A 294 29.26 -16.94 21.65
N ALA A 295 27.98 -16.69 21.37
CA ALA A 295 27.01 -16.27 22.37
C ALA A 295 26.76 -17.38 23.42
N ARG A 296 26.56 -18.61 22.96
CA ARG A 296 26.41 -19.79 23.87
C ARG A 296 27.62 -19.99 24.80
N ALA A 297 28.81 -19.56 24.39
CA ALA A 297 30.02 -19.59 25.24
C ALA A 297 30.07 -18.40 26.23
N GLY A 298 28.97 -17.69 26.46
CA GLY A 298 28.86 -16.60 27.42
C GLY A 298 29.39 -15.25 26.92
N ARG A 299 29.66 -15.13 25.61
CA ARG A 299 30.11 -13.86 24.98
C ARG A 299 28.93 -13.18 24.31
N ARG A 300 28.46 -12.06 24.87
CA ARG A 300 27.45 -11.22 24.24
C ARG A 300 27.87 -10.86 22.81
N ARG A 301 26.96 -11.06 21.86
CA ARG A 301 27.19 -10.79 20.44
C ARG A 301 26.03 -9.97 19.86
N LEU A 302 26.36 -9.13 18.89
CA LEU A 302 25.37 -8.41 18.09
C LEU A 302 25.69 -8.62 16.61
N VAL A 303 24.69 -8.93 15.79
CA VAL A 303 24.81 -9.00 14.34
C VAL A 303 23.77 -8.09 13.71
N LEU A 304 24.23 -7.15 12.89
CA LEU A 304 23.39 -6.30 12.06
C LEU A 304 23.35 -6.91 10.65
N VAL A 305 22.18 -7.35 10.22
CA VAL A 305 21.94 -7.91 8.88
C VAL A 305 21.31 -6.83 8.02
N THR A 306 21.99 -6.38 6.98
CA THR A 306 21.44 -5.39 6.06
C THR A 306 21.28 -5.97 4.65
N GLY A 307 20.49 -5.32 3.82
CA GLY A 307 20.29 -5.71 2.43
C GLY A 307 18.97 -5.18 1.88
N GLU A 308 18.77 -5.32 0.58
CA GLU A 308 17.61 -4.87 -0.15
C GLU A 308 16.28 -5.48 0.35
N ALA A 309 15.15 -4.84 0.08
CA ALA A 309 13.84 -5.42 0.31
C ALA A 309 13.66 -6.72 -0.51
N GLY A 310 13.15 -7.78 0.13
CA GLY A 310 12.98 -9.09 -0.53
C GLY A 310 14.25 -9.94 -0.67
N ILE A 311 15.42 -9.47 -0.20
CA ILE A 311 16.71 -10.19 -0.30
C ILE A 311 16.81 -11.41 0.61
N GLY A 312 15.86 -11.62 1.51
CA GLY A 312 15.78 -12.79 2.38
C GLY A 312 16.34 -12.61 3.79
N LYS A 313 16.44 -11.37 4.32
CA LYS A 313 16.87 -11.07 5.71
C LYS A 313 16.05 -11.86 6.74
N SER A 314 14.75 -11.68 6.74
CA SER A 314 13.83 -12.34 7.68
C SER A 314 13.84 -13.85 7.54
N ARG A 315 14.03 -14.41 6.32
CA ARG A 315 14.16 -15.85 6.10
C ARG A 315 15.47 -16.41 6.70
N LEU A 316 16.58 -15.70 6.50
CA LEU A 316 17.88 -16.08 7.08
C LEU A 316 17.86 -16.07 8.60
N THR A 317 17.25 -15.02 9.20
CA THR A 317 17.13 -14.91 10.66
C THR A 317 16.16 -15.94 11.23
N ALA A 318 15.11 -16.33 10.48
CA ALA A 318 14.21 -17.43 10.83
C ALA A 318 14.92 -18.79 10.90
N GLU A 319 15.84 -19.06 9.99
CA GLU A 319 16.66 -20.28 10.02
C GLU A 319 17.58 -20.31 11.25
N LEU A 320 18.15 -19.14 11.62
CA LEU A 320 18.94 -19.01 12.85
C LEU A 320 18.05 -19.23 14.10
N ALA A 321 16.84 -18.65 14.14
CA ALA A 321 15.90 -18.81 15.25
C ALA A 321 15.57 -20.30 15.45
N GLY A 322 15.26 -21.02 14.37
CA GLY A 322 15.01 -22.47 14.44
C GLY A 322 16.22 -23.29 14.89
N LEU A 323 17.44 -22.82 14.62
CA LEU A 323 18.66 -23.44 15.17
C LEU A 323 18.77 -23.19 16.66
N ALA A 324 18.57 -21.96 17.12
CA ALA A 324 18.63 -21.58 18.52
C ALA A 324 17.57 -22.32 19.36
N GLU A 325 16.34 -22.46 18.83
CA GLU A 325 15.28 -23.25 19.48
C GLU A 325 15.67 -24.71 19.67
N ARG A 326 16.24 -25.34 18.63
CA ARG A 326 16.75 -26.73 18.71
C ARG A 326 17.88 -26.90 19.74
N ASP A 327 18.65 -25.84 19.96
CA ASP A 327 19.70 -25.78 20.99
C ASP A 327 19.13 -25.46 22.39
N GLY A 328 17.81 -25.35 22.56
CA GLY A 328 17.15 -25.07 23.84
C GLY A 328 17.23 -23.61 24.30
N ALA A 329 17.48 -22.68 23.37
CA ALA A 329 17.55 -21.26 23.69
C ALA A 329 16.18 -20.59 23.86
N THR A 330 16.14 -19.53 24.66
CA THR A 330 15.03 -18.59 24.65
C THR A 330 15.13 -17.68 23.43
N VAL A 331 14.15 -17.77 22.50
CA VAL A 331 14.08 -16.93 21.31
C VAL A 331 13.03 -15.84 21.52
N LEU A 332 13.47 -14.57 21.42
CA LEU A 332 12.66 -13.37 21.56
C LEU A 332 12.56 -12.68 20.20
N LEU A 333 11.34 -12.57 19.64
CA LEU A 333 11.13 -12.07 18.30
C LEU A 333 10.31 -10.78 18.32
N GLY A 334 10.89 -9.68 17.86
CA GLY A 334 10.23 -8.40 17.67
C GLY A 334 10.28 -7.98 16.21
N ARG A 335 9.26 -7.28 15.75
CA ARG A 335 9.23 -6.64 14.46
C ARG A 335 8.87 -5.18 14.62
N CYS A 336 9.61 -4.31 13.93
CA CYS A 336 9.28 -2.90 13.85
C CYS A 336 8.17 -2.70 12.81
N ASP A 337 7.31 -1.72 13.05
CA ASP A 337 6.22 -1.36 12.14
C ASP A 337 5.97 0.15 12.29
N GLU A 338 6.32 0.91 11.27
CA GLU A 338 6.15 2.37 11.22
C GLU A 338 4.68 2.80 11.40
N GLN A 339 3.74 1.93 10.99
CA GLN A 339 2.31 2.27 10.98
C GLN A 339 1.65 2.21 12.36
N VAL A 340 2.27 1.57 13.34
CA VAL A 340 1.63 1.35 14.66
C VAL A 340 1.89 2.47 15.65
N GLY A 341 2.96 3.27 15.48
CA GLY A 341 3.26 4.46 16.30
C GLY A 341 3.37 4.24 17.82
N VAL A 342 3.44 2.99 18.28
CA VAL A 342 3.52 2.62 19.70
C VAL A 342 4.98 2.48 20.09
N ALA A 343 5.41 3.31 21.04
CA ALA A 343 6.76 3.25 21.57
C ALA A 343 7.11 1.86 22.11
N TYR A 344 8.34 1.42 21.82
CA TYR A 344 8.91 0.13 22.25
C TYR A 344 8.16 -1.10 21.73
N LEU A 345 7.33 -0.96 20.68
CA LEU A 345 6.52 -2.06 20.16
C LEU A 345 7.30 -3.34 19.85
N PRO A 346 8.46 -3.29 19.15
CA PRO A 346 9.21 -4.51 18.81
C PRO A 346 9.71 -5.24 20.05
N LEU A 347 10.08 -4.52 21.10
CA LEU A 347 10.53 -5.12 22.36
C LEU A 347 9.36 -5.66 23.18
N ARG A 348 8.23 -4.94 23.19
CA ARG A 348 6.99 -5.46 23.81
C ARG A 348 6.54 -6.76 23.16
N ALA A 349 6.60 -6.82 21.84
CA ALA A 349 6.27 -8.03 21.07
C ALA A 349 7.26 -9.17 21.32
N ALA A 350 8.55 -8.87 21.42
CA ALA A 350 9.59 -9.86 21.65
C ALA A 350 9.49 -10.52 23.03
N PHE A 351 9.32 -9.73 24.08
CA PHE A 351 9.32 -10.23 25.46
C PHE A 351 7.95 -10.72 25.92
N GLY A 352 6.86 -10.15 25.44
CA GLY A 352 5.49 -10.41 25.90
C GLY A 352 5.13 -11.91 25.96
N PRO A 353 5.29 -12.68 24.87
CA PRO A 353 5.00 -14.12 24.86
C PRO A 353 5.82 -14.91 25.89
N HIS A 354 7.12 -14.61 26.02
CA HIS A 354 8.00 -15.26 27.00
C HIS A 354 7.54 -14.96 28.43
N LEU A 355 7.28 -13.68 28.76
CA LEU A 355 6.79 -13.28 30.06
C LEU A 355 5.43 -13.93 30.38
N ALA A 356 4.54 -14.01 29.37
CA ALA A 356 3.24 -14.64 29.54
C ALA A 356 3.34 -16.14 29.89
N ALA A 357 4.29 -16.85 29.31
CA ALA A 357 4.52 -18.28 29.52
C ALA A 357 5.21 -18.61 30.84
N CYS A 358 5.86 -17.64 31.50
CA CYS A 358 6.57 -17.87 32.77
C CYS A 358 5.59 -18.09 33.94
N SER A 359 5.95 -18.97 34.89
CA SER A 359 5.25 -19.05 36.21
C SER A 359 5.50 -17.76 37.02
N ALA A 360 4.64 -17.44 37.99
CA ALA A 360 4.79 -16.26 38.84
C ALA A 360 6.13 -16.26 39.62
N GLU A 361 6.60 -17.42 40.03
CA GLU A 361 7.88 -17.58 40.73
C GLU A 361 9.08 -17.24 39.80
N ARG A 362 9.09 -17.82 38.59
CA ARG A 362 10.11 -17.55 37.59
C ARG A 362 10.08 -16.08 37.16
N LEU A 363 8.88 -15.54 36.93
CA LEU A 363 8.68 -14.16 36.56
C LEU A 363 9.25 -13.20 37.60
N ARG A 364 9.01 -13.49 38.91
CA ARG A 364 9.57 -12.70 40.03
C ARG A 364 11.11 -12.72 40.05
N ALA A 365 11.70 -13.87 39.71
CA ALA A 365 13.17 -13.97 39.60
C ALA A 365 13.73 -13.20 38.40
N LEU A 366 12.99 -13.11 37.29
CA LEU A 366 13.44 -12.45 36.07
C LEU A 366 13.35 -10.91 36.17
N VAL A 367 12.28 -10.35 36.76
CA VAL A 367 12.04 -8.89 36.74
C VAL A 367 12.98 -8.10 37.67
N GLY A 368 13.62 -8.75 38.63
CA GLY A 368 14.63 -8.12 39.51
C GLY A 368 14.11 -6.91 40.31
N PRO A 369 15.02 -6.09 40.85
CA PRO A 369 14.67 -4.97 41.72
C PRO A 369 13.98 -3.82 40.96
N LEU A 370 14.22 -3.66 39.65
CA LEU A 370 13.58 -2.64 38.79
C LEU A 370 12.30 -3.15 38.13
N GLY A 371 11.72 -4.26 38.61
CA GLY A 371 10.51 -4.85 38.06
C GLY A 371 9.31 -3.90 38.00
N GLY A 372 9.26 -2.89 38.87
CA GLY A 372 8.25 -1.85 38.85
C GLY A 372 8.27 -1.03 37.54
N GLU A 373 9.46 -0.71 37.01
CA GLU A 373 9.59 0.07 35.76
C GLU A 373 9.09 -0.73 34.53
N LEU A 374 9.22 -2.06 34.56
CA LEU A 374 8.74 -2.94 33.50
C LEU A 374 7.22 -2.89 33.33
N VAL A 375 6.47 -2.48 34.35
CA VAL A 375 5.01 -2.31 34.32
C VAL A 375 4.61 -1.25 33.29
N ARG A 376 5.49 -0.28 32.97
CA ARG A 376 5.26 0.72 31.92
C ARG A 376 5.12 0.08 30.54
N LEU A 377 5.85 -1.00 30.26
CA LEU A 377 5.78 -1.75 29.02
C LEU A 377 4.80 -2.94 29.09
N TRP A 378 4.73 -3.62 30.23
CA TRP A 378 3.89 -4.80 30.45
C TRP A 378 3.04 -4.62 31.70
N PRO A 379 1.90 -3.88 31.61
CA PRO A 379 1.02 -3.62 32.77
C PRO A 379 0.49 -4.88 33.45
N GLU A 380 0.43 -6.01 32.74
CA GLU A 380 0.04 -7.31 33.26
C GLU A 380 0.99 -7.83 34.37
N LEU A 381 2.23 -7.37 34.43
CA LEU A 381 3.16 -7.75 35.48
C LEU A 381 2.66 -7.35 36.86
N ALA A 382 2.03 -6.18 37.02
CA ALA A 382 1.46 -5.70 38.26
C ALA A 382 0.35 -6.65 38.78
N ARG A 383 -0.44 -7.22 37.87
CA ARG A 383 -1.50 -8.19 38.21
C ARG A 383 -0.93 -9.56 38.58
N ARG A 384 0.11 -10.00 37.88
CA ARG A 384 0.71 -11.35 38.05
C ARG A 384 1.69 -11.42 39.21
N LEU A 385 2.28 -10.28 39.60
CA LEU A 385 3.23 -10.17 40.70
C LEU A 385 2.76 -9.14 41.74
N PRO A 386 1.77 -9.48 42.58
CA PRO A 386 1.38 -8.60 43.66
C PRO A 386 2.57 -8.25 44.53
N GLY A 387 2.78 -6.97 44.83
CA GLY A 387 3.90 -6.46 45.64
C GLY A 387 5.10 -5.96 44.82
N LEU A 388 5.03 -5.87 43.46
CA LEU A 388 5.99 -5.08 42.73
C LEU A 388 5.90 -3.61 43.17
N PRO A 389 7.07 -2.92 43.34
CA PRO A 389 7.06 -1.48 43.61
C PRO A 389 6.37 -0.74 42.47
N ALA A 390 5.72 0.38 42.78
CA ALA A 390 5.21 1.27 41.73
C ALA A 390 6.39 1.83 40.90
N PRO A 391 6.19 2.12 39.61
CA PRO A 391 7.20 2.80 38.81
C PRO A 391 7.64 4.10 39.48
N THR A 392 8.93 4.39 39.42
CA THR A 392 9.52 5.59 40.01
C THR A 392 8.93 6.82 39.32
N GLN A 393 8.46 7.80 40.10
CA GLN A 393 8.06 9.10 39.59
C GLN A 393 9.22 10.06 39.69
N SER A 394 9.85 10.36 38.57
CA SER A 394 11.00 11.28 38.46
C SER A 394 10.90 12.10 37.16
N GLY A 395 11.94 12.80 36.76
CA GLY A 395 11.93 13.48 35.47
C GLY A 395 11.97 12.51 34.29
N PRO A 396 11.46 12.91 33.09
CA PRO A 396 11.31 12.02 31.92
C PRO A 396 12.60 11.31 31.50
N GLU A 397 13.74 11.95 31.65
CA GLU A 397 15.06 11.36 31.31
C GLU A 397 15.46 10.25 32.28
N GLU A 398 15.24 10.45 33.59
CA GLU A 398 15.54 9.46 34.62
C GLU A 398 14.58 8.27 34.54
N GLU A 399 13.28 8.52 34.30
CA GLU A 399 12.30 7.45 34.08
C GLU A 399 12.67 6.58 32.87
N ARG A 400 13.09 7.21 31.77
CA ARG A 400 13.57 6.52 30.58
C ARG A 400 14.82 5.69 30.84
N TYR A 401 15.78 6.25 31.57
CA TYR A 401 17.02 5.54 31.96
C TYR A 401 16.71 4.31 32.81
N LEU A 402 15.87 4.46 33.85
CA LEU A 402 15.46 3.35 34.73
C LEU A 402 14.72 2.26 33.95
N LEU A 403 13.85 2.64 32.99
CA LEU A 403 13.18 1.69 32.11
C LEU A 403 14.20 0.92 31.25
N PHE A 404 15.20 1.59 30.69
CA PHE A 404 16.25 0.97 29.88
C PHE A 404 17.09 -0.01 30.70
N GLU A 405 17.46 0.35 31.92
CA GLU A 405 18.15 -0.53 32.86
C GLU A 405 17.28 -1.74 33.26
N ALA A 406 15.98 -1.53 33.47
CA ALA A 406 15.05 -2.61 33.80
C ALA A 406 14.91 -3.63 32.66
N VAL A 407 14.78 -3.17 31.40
CA VAL A 407 14.71 -4.05 30.22
C VAL A 407 16.05 -4.75 29.98
N THR A 408 17.17 -4.06 30.16
CA THR A 408 18.50 -4.68 30.07
C THR A 408 18.70 -5.75 31.14
N GLY A 409 18.31 -5.47 32.39
CA GLY A 409 18.34 -6.43 33.49
C GLY A 409 17.46 -7.65 33.25
N LEU A 410 16.27 -7.46 32.67
CA LEU A 410 15.38 -8.56 32.28
C LEU A 410 16.03 -9.45 31.22
N LEU A 411 16.63 -8.87 30.19
CA LEU A 411 17.31 -9.61 29.12
C LEU A 411 18.53 -10.39 29.67
N ASP A 412 19.32 -9.76 30.55
CA ASP A 412 20.45 -10.39 31.23
C ASP A 412 20.00 -11.56 32.13
N ALA A 413 18.89 -11.42 32.86
CA ALA A 413 18.32 -12.47 33.67
C ALA A 413 17.84 -13.67 32.82
N ILE A 414 17.22 -13.42 31.68
CA ILE A 414 16.83 -14.45 30.71
C ILE A 414 18.11 -15.15 30.20
N ALA A 415 19.11 -14.40 29.76
CA ALA A 415 20.38 -14.95 29.25
C ALA A 415 21.22 -15.69 30.30
N SER A 416 21.04 -15.37 31.58
CA SER A 416 21.66 -16.08 32.70
C SER A 416 20.99 -17.41 33.00
N SER A 417 19.71 -17.56 32.65
CA SER A 417 18.95 -18.79 32.82
C SER A 417 19.22 -19.83 31.72
N GLY A 418 19.79 -19.40 30.58
CA GLY A 418 20.11 -20.21 29.42
C GLY A 418 20.44 -19.33 28.23
N PRO A 419 20.97 -19.87 27.12
CA PRO A 419 21.27 -19.09 25.94
C PRO A 419 20.00 -18.35 25.42
N ALA A 420 20.17 -17.10 25.03
CA ALA A 420 19.08 -16.28 24.52
C ALA A 420 19.41 -15.66 23.14
N LEU A 421 18.41 -15.59 22.28
CA LEU A 421 18.44 -14.93 20.99
C LEU A 421 17.36 -13.85 20.95
N LEU A 422 17.77 -12.58 20.81
CA LEU A 422 16.86 -11.47 20.54
C LEU A 422 16.95 -11.12 19.07
N LEU A 423 15.84 -11.25 18.35
CA LEU A 423 15.68 -10.84 16.95
C LEU A 423 14.79 -9.61 16.88
N VAL A 424 15.26 -8.53 16.23
CA VAL A 424 14.44 -7.37 15.89
C VAL A 424 14.51 -7.16 14.37
N ASP A 425 13.37 -7.40 13.73
CA ASP A 425 13.24 -7.31 12.27
C ASP A 425 12.77 -5.92 11.84
N ASP A 426 13.22 -5.48 10.66
CA ASP A 426 12.86 -4.22 10.02
C ASP A 426 13.17 -2.96 10.86
N LEU A 427 14.40 -2.85 11.41
CA LEU A 427 14.84 -1.75 12.29
C LEU A 427 14.64 -0.35 11.68
N HIS A 428 14.58 -0.23 10.37
CA HIS A 428 14.33 1.01 9.64
C HIS A 428 12.89 1.56 9.83
N GLU A 429 11.98 0.73 10.34
CA GLU A 429 10.61 1.09 10.71
C GLU A 429 10.45 1.29 12.24
N ALA A 430 11.55 1.32 12.97
CA ALA A 430 11.51 1.45 14.43
C ALA A 430 11.26 2.91 14.85
N ASP A 431 10.48 3.07 15.91
CA ASP A 431 10.34 4.36 16.60
C ASP A 431 11.63 4.79 17.30
N GLU A 432 11.80 6.11 17.49
CA GLU A 432 12.98 6.72 18.09
C GLU A 432 13.31 6.13 19.48
N GLN A 433 12.29 5.83 20.27
CA GLN A 433 12.45 5.31 21.62
C GLN A 433 12.92 3.85 21.63
N SER A 434 12.43 3.03 20.68
CA SER A 434 12.94 1.68 20.42
C SER A 434 14.40 1.70 20.00
N LEU A 435 14.80 2.61 19.10
CA LEU A 435 16.18 2.79 18.67
C LEU A 435 17.08 3.19 19.84
N ALA A 436 16.64 4.13 20.70
CA ALA A 436 17.40 4.55 21.88
C ALA A 436 17.60 3.40 22.87
N LEU A 437 16.57 2.57 23.11
CA LEU A 437 16.67 1.41 23.99
C LEU A 437 17.61 0.34 23.40
N LEU A 438 17.55 0.07 22.08
CA LEU A 438 18.47 -0.86 21.43
C LEU A 438 19.93 -0.40 21.50
N ARG A 439 20.20 0.91 21.36
CA ARG A 439 21.54 1.49 21.62
C ARG A 439 21.99 1.23 23.04
N HIS A 440 21.12 1.46 24.02
CA HIS A 440 21.44 1.21 25.43
C HIS A 440 21.74 -0.28 25.68
N LEU A 441 20.91 -1.20 25.13
CA LEU A 441 21.14 -2.63 25.18
C LEU A 441 22.49 -3.05 24.57
N ALA A 442 22.87 -2.45 23.44
CA ALA A 442 24.15 -2.75 22.78
C ALA A 442 25.38 -2.25 23.57
N SER A 443 25.25 -1.15 24.30
CA SER A 443 26.31 -0.61 25.13
C SER A 443 26.57 -1.39 26.42
N ALA A 444 25.66 -2.29 26.80
CA ALA A 444 25.81 -3.12 27.99
C ALA A 444 26.98 -4.12 27.83
N THR A 445 27.99 -3.99 28.71
CA THR A 445 29.24 -4.76 28.61
C THR A 445 29.24 -6.05 29.42
N ARG A 446 28.17 -6.38 30.14
CA ARG A 446 28.08 -7.57 30.97
C ARG A 446 28.16 -8.85 30.11
N PRO A 447 29.03 -9.81 30.48
CA PRO A 447 29.04 -11.12 29.82
C PRO A 447 27.70 -11.80 29.96
N ALA A 448 27.13 -12.26 28.83
CA ALA A 448 25.86 -12.96 28.80
C ALA A 448 25.84 -13.94 27.64
N ALA A 449 25.12 -15.06 27.80
CA ALA A 449 24.89 -16.00 26.70
C ALA A 449 23.78 -15.47 25.78
N LEU A 450 24.06 -14.32 25.14
CA LEU A 450 23.09 -13.52 24.35
C LEU A 450 23.61 -13.22 22.95
N LEU A 451 22.80 -13.55 21.95
CA LEU A 451 22.94 -13.02 20.60
C LEU A 451 21.77 -12.05 20.31
N VAL A 452 22.10 -10.84 19.90
CA VAL A 452 21.15 -9.87 19.36
C VAL A 452 21.33 -9.82 17.85
N VAL A 453 20.25 -10.03 17.08
CA VAL A 453 20.26 -9.91 15.63
C VAL A 453 19.25 -8.85 15.22
N LEU A 454 19.71 -7.87 14.48
CA LEU A 454 18.91 -6.76 13.98
C LEU A 454 18.91 -6.81 12.47
N THR A 455 17.77 -6.53 11.83
CA THR A 455 17.73 -6.41 10.37
C THR A 455 17.34 -4.99 9.95
N ALA A 456 17.91 -4.51 8.85
CA ALA A 456 17.57 -3.22 8.28
C ALA A 456 17.65 -3.26 6.75
N ARG A 457 16.97 -2.34 6.07
CA ARG A 457 17.13 -2.14 4.62
C ARG A 457 18.27 -1.16 4.37
N ASP A 458 19.12 -1.47 3.38
CA ASP A 458 20.26 -0.60 3.00
C ASP A 458 19.80 0.79 2.58
N GLU A 459 18.70 0.88 1.81
CA GLU A 459 18.17 2.13 1.26
C GLU A 459 17.68 3.10 2.34
N GLU A 460 17.10 2.55 3.40
CA GLU A 460 16.48 3.31 4.50
C GLU A 460 17.47 3.51 5.67
N ALA A 461 18.51 2.69 5.74
CA ALA A 461 19.60 2.82 6.71
C ALA A 461 20.39 4.13 6.58
N THR A 462 20.16 4.91 5.53
CA THR A 462 20.80 6.22 5.28
C THR A 462 19.91 7.42 5.63
N ARG A 463 18.69 7.19 6.15
CA ARG A 463 17.70 8.24 6.42
C ARG A 463 17.58 8.58 7.91
N GLY A 464 17.32 9.85 8.22
CA GLY A 464 17.08 10.33 9.58
C GLY A 464 18.22 10.04 10.54
N ASP A 465 17.90 9.68 11.78
CA ASP A 465 18.86 9.37 12.83
C ASP A 465 19.39 7.93 12.80
N LEU A 466 18.81 7.06 11.98
CA LEU A 466 19.16 5.65 11.89
C LEU A 466 20.64 5.40 11.56
N PRO A 467 21.31 6.16 10.64
CA PRO A 467 22.74 5.97 10.38
C PRO A 467 23.61 6.13 11.63
N GLY A 468 23.30 7.11 12.48
CA GLY A 468 23.99 7.33 13.74
C GLY A 468 23.80 6.17 14.71
N VAL A 469 22.57 5.67 14.83
CA VAL A 469 22.24 4.51 15.66
C VAL A 469 22.96 3.24 15.18
N LEU A 470 22.94 2.96 13.88
CA LEU A 470 23.62 1.80 13.29
C LEU A 470 25.14 1.86 13.51
N ALA A 471 25.73 3.06 13.37
CA ALA A 471 27.15 3.26 13.65
C ALA A 471 27.49 3.00 15.13
N ASP A 472 26.62 3.41 16.07
CA ASP A 472 26.79 3.14 17.49
C ASP A 472 26.66 1.65 17.80
N LEU A 473 25.66 0.98 17.23
CA LEU A 473 25.47 -0.47 17.38
C LEU A 473 26.67 -1.27 16.87
N LEU A 474 27.27 -0.87 15.75
CA LEU A 474 28.43 -1.54 15.17
C LEU A 474 29.74 -1.24 15.92
N ARG A 475 29.82 -0.13 16.68
CA ARG A 475 30.97 0.14 17.57
C ARG A 475 30.95 -0.66 18.87
N ALA A 476 29.80 -1.27 19.20
CA ALA A 476 29.69 -2.07 20.43
C ALA A 476 30.59 -3.32 20.35
N PRO A 477 31.25 -3.72 21.47
CA PRO A 477 32.11 -4.88 21.48
C PRO A 477 31.38 -6.17 21.09
N GLY A 478 31.94 -6.93 20.15
CA GLY A 478 31.35 -8.18 19.66
C GLY A 478 30.27 -8.01 18.60
N SER A 479 30.15 -6.79 18.04
CA SER A 479 29.25 -6.50 16.92
C SER A 479 29.85 -6.94 15.59
N GLU A 480 29.00 -7.37 14.69
CA GLU A 480 29.33 -7.81 13.32
C GLU A 480 28.29 -7.26 12.34
N HIS A 481 28.76 -6.84 11.17
CA HIS A 481 27.91 -6.45 10.06
C HIS A 481 27.86 -7.53 9.01
N LEU A 482 26.66 -7.92 8.59
CA LEU A 482 26.39 -8.91 7.56
C LEU A 482 25.51 -8.28 6.47
N ALA A 483 26.15 -7.80 5.41
CA ALA A 483 25.42 -7.30 4.23
C ALA A 483 25.02 -8.45 3.30
N LEU A 484 23.75 -8.54 2.94
CA LEU A 484 23.21 -9.55 2.02
C LEU A 484 23.13 -9.00 0.61
N GLY A 485 23.86 -9.61 -0.32
CA GLY A 485 23.72 -9.40 -1.76
C GLY A 485 22.67 -10.32 -2.40
N GLY A 486 22.49 -10.25 -3.73
CA GLY A 486 21.70 -11.22 -4.50
C GLY A 486 22.26 -12.64 -4.39
N LEU A 487 21.41 -13.62 -4.58
CA LEU A 487 21.83 -15.04 -4.76
C LEU A 487 22.65 -15.16 -6.02
N ASP A 488 23.65 -16.04 -6.02
CA ASP A 488 24.40 -16.32 -7.22
C ASP A 488 23.60 -17.20 -8.22
N SER A 489 24.10 -17.35 -9.44
CA SER A 489 23.41 -18.12 -10.49
C SER A 489 23.24 -19.61 -10.14
N ARG A 490 24.10 -20.17 -9.29
CA ARG A 490 24.00 -21.59 -8.85
C ARG A 490 22.91 -21.72 -7.78
N GLU A 491 22.82 -20.75 -6.87
CA GLU A 491 21.78 -20.69 -5.85
C GLU A 491 20.39 -20.48 -6.49
N VAL A 492 20.30 -19.62 -7.51
CA VAL A 492 19.07 -19.45 -8.30
C VAL A 492 18.70 -20.73 -9.06
N ALA A 493 19.69 -21.47 -9.61
CA ALA A 493 19.44 -22.75 -10.25
C ALA A 493 18.87 -23.77 -9.25
N ALA A 494 19.44 -23.86 -8.06
CA ALA A 494 18.94 -24.75 -7.01
C ALA A 494 17.51 -24.40 -6.55
N ILE A 495 17.15 -23.10 -6.51
CA ILE A 495 15.76 -22.67 -6.27
C ILE A 495 14.86 -23.12 -7.42
N ALA A 496 15.28 -22.91 -8.68
CA ALA A 496 14.50 -23.30 -9.85
C ALA A 496 14.29 -24.83 -9.90
N GLU A 497 15.31 -25.63 -9.63
CA GLU A 497 15.24 -27.12 -9.55
C GLU A 497 14.24 -27.55 -8.46
N THR A 498 14.33 -26.93 -7.28
CA THR A 498 13.41 -27.23 -6.17
C THR A 498 11.97 -26.85 -6.52
N PHE A 499 11.79 -25.70 -7.17
CA PHE A 499 10.47 -25.18 -7.54
C PHE A 499 9.81 -25.99 -8.65
N THR A 500 10.60 -26.40 -9.65
CA THR A 500 10.08 -27.15 -10.80
C THR A 500 9.99 -28.65 -10.54
N GLY A 501 10.71 -29.18 -9.54
CA GLY A 501 10.88 -30.61 -9.32
C GLY A 501 11.70 -31.33 -10.42
N LEU A 502 12.30 -30.57 -11.33
CA LEU A 502 13.08 -31.11 -12.45
C LEU A 502 14.56 -31.24 -12.06
N PRO A 503 15.25 -32.30 -12.55
CA PRO A 503 16.67 -32.47 -12.28
C PRO A 503 17.49 -31.37 -12.98
N SER A 504 18.70 -31.15 -12.45
CA SER A 504 19.69 -30.28 -13.07
C SER A 504 19.94 -30.65 -14.52
N SER A 505 19.77 -29.68 -15.41
CA SER A 505 19.95 -29.83 -16.85
C SER A 505 20.50 -28.55 -17.47
N PRO A 506 21.09 -28.60 -18.66
CA PRO A 506 21.52 -27.40 -19.38
C PRO A 506 20.34 -26.39 -19.59
N ALA A 507 19.12 -26.91 -19.76
CA ALA A 507 17.92 -26.07 -19.94
C ALA A 507 17.51 -25.38 -18.65
N THR A 508 17.51 -26.07 -17.48
CA THR A 508 17.24 -25.47 -16.16
C THR A 508 18.34 -24.49 -15.77
N ALA A 509 19.59 -24.75 -16.11
CA ALA A 509 20.70 -23.83 -15.89
C ALA A 509 20.58 -22.54 -16.76
N ALA A 510 20.17 -22.68 -18.02
CA ALA A 510 19.93 -21.55 -18.91
C ALA A 510 18.75 -20.69 -18.41
N LEU A 511 17.63 -21.33 -18.00
CA LEU A 511 16.50 -20.65 -17.37
C LEU A 511 16.94 -19.88 -16.12
N ALA A 512 17.70 -20.52 -15.22
CA ALA A 512 18.22 -19.89 -14.02
C ALA A 512 19.12 -18.69 -14.34
N GLY A 513 19.92 -18.76 -15.39
CA GLY A 513 20.73 -17.62 -15.88
C GLY A 513 19.88 -16.43 -16.31
N VAL A 514 18.79 -16.67 -17.03
CA VAL A 514 17.85 -15.62 -17.46
C VAL A 514 17.10 -15.05 -16.27
N VAL A 515 16.59 -15.90 -15.36
CA VAL A 515 15.90 -15.45 -14.13
C VAL A 515 16.86 -14.65 -13.25
N HIS A 516 18.10 -15.10 -13.07
CA HIS A 516 19.13 -14.37 -12.32
C HIS A 516 19.39 -12.98 -12.95
N GLY A 517 19.60 -12.92 -14.27
CA GLY A 517 19.87 -11.67 -14.97
C GLY A 517 18.74 -10.63 -14.82
N ARG A 518 17.48 -11.08 -14.75
CA ARG A 518 16.32 -10.19 -14.57
C ARG A 518 16.07 -9.80 -13.11
N SER A 519 16.34 -10.71 -12.17
CA SER A 519 16.09 -10.52 -10.73
C SER A 519 17.28 -9.97 -9.95
N GLY A 520 18.50 -9.93 -10.55
CA GLY A 520 19.74 -9.67 -9.83
C GLY A 520 20.00 -10.65 -8.68
N GLY A 521 19.37 -11.83 -8.73
CA GLY A 521 19.43 -12.83 -7.65
C GLY A 521 18.61 -12.48 -6.42
N ASN A 522 17.72 -11.49 -6.47
CA ASN A 522 16.82 -11.19 -5.36
C ASN A 522 15.79 -12.32 -5.18
N PRO A 523 15.79 -13.05 -4.04
CA PRO A 523 14.97 -14.26 -3.85
C PRO A 523 13.47 -14.04 -4.03
N PHE A 524 12.94 -12.86 -3.65
CA PHE A 524 11.54 -12.52 -3.86
C PHE A 524 11.22 -12.43 -5.35
N LEU A 525 12.04 -11.71 -6.13
CA LEU A 525 11.86 -11.57 -7.56
C LEU A 525 12.06 -12.92 -8.28
N VAL A 526 13.04 -13.74 -7.85
CA VAL A 526 13.24 -15.10 -8.36
C VAL A 526 11.98 -15.94 -8.15
N GLY A 527 11.42 -15.94 -6.94
CA GLY A 527 10.20 -16.70 -6.63
C GLY A 527 9.00 -16.27 -7.45
N GLU A 528 8.78 -14.95 -7.60
CA GLU A 528 7.67 -14.40 -8.38
C GLU A 528 7.80 -14.71 -9.89
N LEU A 529 9.02 -14.61 -10.45
CA LEU A 529 9.26 -14.98 -11.83
C LEU A 529 9.02 -16.47 -12.08
N LEU A 530 9.51 -17.35 -11.21
CA LEU A 530 9.30 -18.80 -11.33
C LEU A 530 7.82 -19.16 -11.20
N ARG A 531 7.07 -18.52 -10.29
CA ARG A 531 5.63 -18.72 -10.13
C ARG A 531 4.87 -18.31 -11.39
N HIS A 532 5.18 -17.14 -11.93
CA HIS A 532 4.57 -16.65 -13.18
C HIS A 532 4.85 -17.61 -14.35
N LEU A 533 6.07 -18.10 -14.48
CA LEU A 533 6.42 -19.07 -15.51
C LEU A 533 5.69 -20.42 -15.31
N ALA A 534 5.41 -20.81 -14.08
CA ALA A 534 4.59 -22.00 -13.78
C ALA A 534 3.13 -21.79 -14.20
N GLU A 535 2.54 -20.64 -13.85
CA GLU A 535 1.16 -20.28 -14.18
C GLU A 535 0.92 -20.18 -15.70
N THR A 536 1.92 -19.71 -16.45
CA THR A 536 1.87 -19.61 -17.92
C THR A 536 2.23 -20.91 -18.63
N GLY A 537 2.56 -21.99 -17.89
CA GLY A 537 2.96 -23.28 -18.46
C GLY A 537 4.37 -23.27 -19.09
N ALA A 538 5.13 -22.21 -18.91
CA ALA A 538 6.45 -22.02 -19.48
C ALA A 538 7.54 -22.88 -18.79
N LEU A 539 7.22 -23.51 -17.64
CA LEU A 539 8.10 -24.45 -16.93
C LEU A 539 7.89 -25.92 -17.31
N ALA A 540 7.03 -26.24 -18.29
CA ALA A 540 6.95 -27.60 -18.81
C ALA A 540 8.29 -28.00 -19.43
N ALA A 541 8.69 -29.27 -19.28
CA ALA A 541 10.02 -29.74 -19.64
C ALA A 541 10.41 -29.44 -21.10
N ASP A 542 9.45 -29.48 -22.01
CA ASP A 542 9.58 -29.16 -23.44
C ASP A 542 9.53 -27.65 -23.74
N ALA A 543 9.02 -26.83 -22.81
CA ALA A 543 8.91 -25.38 -22.94
C ALA A 543 10.13 -24.63 -22.39
N ILE A 544 10.82 -25.18 -21.39
CA ILE A 544 11.94 -24.52 -20.68
C ILE A 544 13.05 -24.07 -21.65
N ALA A 545 13.39 -24.87 -22.63
CA ALA A 545 14.42 -24.50 -23.62
C ALA A 545 14.01 -23.30 -24.49
N ARG A 546 12.71 -23.16 -24.80
CA ARG A 546 12.14 -22.01 -25.51
C ARG A 546 12.05 -20.77 -24.62
N THR A 547 11.68 -20.95 -23.35
CA THR A 547 11.61 -19.89 -22.35
C THR A 547 12.99 -19.28 -22.08
N ALA A 548 14.03 -20.11 -22.03
CA ALA A 548 15.41 -19.66 -21.91
C ALA A 548 15.89 -18.85 -23.13
N ALA A 549 15.24 -19.00 -24.31
CA ALA A 549 15.59 -18.27 -25.53
C ALA A 549 14.96 -16.86 -25.66
N GLY A 550 14.05 -16.44 -24.73
CA GLY A 550 13.73 -15.03 -24.64
C GLY A 550 12.28 -14.58 -24.40
N PRO A 551 11.28 -14.83 -25.26
CA PRO A 551 10.05 -13.99 -25.22
C PRO A 551 9.07 -14.30 -24.09
N ALA A 552 9.13 -15.44 -23.42
CA ALA A 552 8.19 -15.83 -22.37
C ALA A 552 8.33 -15.03 -21.05
N LEU A 553 9.39 -14.23 -20.92
CA LEU A 553 9.65 -13.37 -19.74
C LEU A 553 9.34 -11.89 -19.98
N ASP A 554 8.75 -11.53 -21.12
CA ASP A 554 8.45 -10.13 -21.45
C ASP A 554 7.24 -9.61 -20.65
N ASP A 555 6.42 -10.49 -20.07
CA ASP A 555 5.33 -10.10 -19.17
C ASP A 555 5.79 -10.13 -17.72
N VAL A 556 5.70 -8.98 -17.05
CA VAL A 556 6.11 -8.83 -15.65
C VAL A 556 4.96 -9.23 -14.73
N PRO A 557 5.20 -10.10 -13.73
CA PRO A 557 4.17 -10.50 -12.76
C PRO A 557 3.46 -9.31 -12.11
N ALA A 558 2.15 -9.41 -11.90
CA ALA A 558 1.35 -8.32 -11.32
C ALA A 558 1.84 -7.90 -9.91
N THR A 559 2.27 -8.87 -9.09
CA THR A 559 2.85 -8.63 -7.76
C THR A 559 4.15 -7.83 -7.81
N VAL A 560 5.04 -8.15 -8.74
CA VAL A 560 6.30 -7.41 -8.96
C VAL A 560 5.99 -6.00 -9.46
N ARG A 561 5.04 -5.87 -10.38
CA ARG A 561 4.57 -4.57 -10.90
C ARG A 561 4.04 -3.67 -9.80
N LEU A 562 3.28 -4.23 -8.84
CA LEU A 562 2.76 -3.51 -7.69
C LEU A 562 3.89 -3.02 -6.77
N VAL A 563 4.81 -3.90 -6.39
CA VAL A 563 5.91 -3.57 -5.47
C VAL A 563 6.87 -2.53 -6.06
N VAL A 564 7.28 -2.72 -7.32
CA VAL A 564 8.15 -1.75 -8.01
C VAL A 564 7.39 -0.44 -8.26
N GLY A 565 6.10 -0.50 -8.62
CA GLY A 565 5.24 0.66 -8.80
C GLY A 565 5.13 1.52 -7.54
N GLN A 566 5.01 0.90 -6.36
CA GLN A 566 5.03 1.61 -5.07
C GLN A 566 6.38 2.30 -4.80
N ARG A 567 7.51 1.65 -5.12
CA ARG A 567 8.84 2.29 -5.01
C ARG A 567 8.95 3.50 -5.94
N LEU A 568 8.54 3.36 -7.21
CA LEU A 568 8.54 4.45 -8.18
C LEU A 568 7.61 5.61 -7.78
N ALA A 569 6.48 5.32 -7.12
CA ALA A 569 5.53 6.34 -6.65
C ALA A 569 6.09 7.22 -5.52
N ARG A 570 7.02 6.71 -4.71
CA ARG A 570 7.69 7.46 -3.62
C ARG A 570 8.77 8.42 -4.13
N LEU A 571 9.13 8.34 -5.41
CA LEU A 571 10.15 9.19 -6.02
C LEU A 571 9.55 10.44 -6.64
N GLY A 572 10.27 11.56 -6.54
CA GLY A 572 9.88 12.83 -7.16
C GLY A 572 9.74 12.72 -8.69
N GLY A 573 9.03 13.69 -9.28
CA GLY A 573 8.77 13.71 -10.73
C GLY A 573 10.04 13.72 -11.57
N THR A 574 11.08 14.44 -11.12
CA THR A 574 12.38 14.53 -11.78
C THR A 574 13.08 13.17 -11.86
N VAL A 575 13.13 12.42 -10.74
CA VAL A 575 13.73 11.09 -10.71
C VAL A 575 12.98 10.11 -11.60
N ARG A 576 11.65 10.18 -11.59
CA ARG A 576 10.81 9.33 -12.46
C ARG A 576 11.08 9.62 -13.94
N HIS A 577 11.15 10.90 -14.32
CA HIS A 577 11.48 11.29 -15.69
C HIS A 577 12.87 10.82 -16.11
N LEU A 578 13.87 10.94 -15.22
CA LEU A 578 15.20 10.41 -15.44
C LEU A 578 15.18 8.89 -15.71
N LEU A 579 14.46 8.11 -14.92
CA LEU A 579 14.32 6.66 -15.09
C LEU A 579 13.63 6.31 -16.42
N GLU A 580 12.58 7.06 -16.81
CA GLU A 580 11.93 6.89 -18.12
C GLU A 580 12.91 7.08 -19.27
N VAL A 581 13.73 8.15 -19.23
CA VAL A 581 14.77 8.41 -20.25
C VAL A 581 15.84 7.33 -20.22
N ALA A 582 16.33 6.95 -19.03
CA ALA A 582 17.32 5.88 -18.86
C ALA A 582 16.81 4.55 -19.45
N SER A 583 15.53 4.19 -19.23
CA SER A 583 14.94 2.97 -19.77
C SER A 583 14.90 2.95 -21.31
N VAL A 584 14.69 4.11 -21.95
CA VAL A 584 14.70 4.24 -23.41
C VAL A 584 16.13 4.21 -23.98
N ILE A 585 17.11 4.68 -23.23
CA ILE A 585 18.54 4.57 -23.61
C ILE A 585 18.96 3.10 -23.60
N GLY A 586 18.46 2.30 -22.66
CA GLY A 586 18.70 0.88 -22.50
C GLY A 586 19.18 0.51 -21.12
N HIS A 587 19.58 -0.76 -20.91
CA HIS A 587 20.06 -1.24 -19.62
C HIS A 587 21.28 -0.49 -19.06
N ASN A 588 22.07 0.12 -19.96
CA ASN A 588 23.25 0.93 -19.63
C ASN A 588 23.00 2.36 -20.11
N ALA A 589 22.93 3.32 -19.20
CA ALA A 589 22.77 4.72 -19.49
C ALA A 589 24.07 5.50 -19.17
N ASP A 590 24.55 6.28 -20.13
CA ASP A 590 25.72 7.15 -19.96
C ASP A 590 25.30 8.53 -19.48
N LEU A 591 26.01 9.08 -18.48
CA LEU A 591 25.73 10.40 -17.90
C LEU A 591 25.67 11.50 -18.98
N THR A 592 26.59 11.44 -19.95
CA THR A 592 26.67 12.45 -21.00
C THR A 592 25.43 12.43 -21.90
N LEU A 593 24.92 11.25 -22.19
CA LEU A 593 23.68 11.06 -22.96
C LEU A 593 22.46 11.44 -22.15
N LEU A 594 22.40 11.04 -20.86
CA LEU A 594 21.34 11.44 -19.94
C LEU A 594 21.24 12.96 -19.83
N ALA A 595 22.36 13.66 -19.61
CA ALA A 595 22.40 15.11 -19.47
C ALA A 595 21.88 15.84 -20.72
N ARG A 596 22.00 15.25 -21.92
CA ARG A 596 21.50 15.83 -23.18
C ARG A 596 20.00 15.57 -23.41
N VAL A 597 19.49 14.45 -22.92
CA VAL A 597 18.10 14.01 -23.22
C VAL A 597 17.12 14.43 -22.14
N VAL A 598 17.54 14.46 -20.86
CA VAL A 598 16.62 14.70 -19.71
C VAL A 598 16.16 16.16 -19.61
N ASP A 599 16.91 17.12 -20.20
CA ASP A 599 16.55 18.56 -20.27
C ASP A 599 16.32 19.22 -18.88
N ILE A 600 17.20 18.92 -17.91
CA ILE A 600 17.24 19.51 -16.56
C ILE A 600 18.64 20.06 -16.28
N GLY A 601 18.77 20.89 -15.24
CA GLY A 601 20.07 21.38 -14.78
C GLY A 601 21.01 20.24 -14.39
N TYR A 602 22.33 20.47 -14.55
CA TYR A 602 23.31 19.41 -14.27
C TYR A 602 23.31 19.00 -12.80
N ASP A 603 23.11 19.94 -11.88
CA ASP A 603 23.02 19.66 -10.44
C ASP A 603 21.78 18.85 -10.12
N ASP A 604 20.61 19.23 -10.68
CA ASP A 604 19.35 18.47 -10.53
C ASP A 604 19.46 17.06 -11.12
N LEU A 605 20.23 16.88 -12.19
CA LEU A 605 20.48 15.57 -12.79
C LEU A 605 21.30 14.68 -11.86
N LEU A 606 22.37 15.22 -11.25
CA LEU A 606 23.19 14.48 -10.29
C LEU A 606 22.39 14.11 -9.05
N ASP A 607 21.60 15.04 -8.51
CA ASP A 607 20.72 14.78 -7.36
C ASP A 607 19.68 13.68 -7.68
N ALA A 608 19.13 13.70 -8.90
CA ALA A 608 18.18 12.68 -9.33
C ALA A 608 18.84 11.31 -9.54
N LEU A 609 20.06 11.26 -10.07
CA LEU A 609 20.86 10.03 -10.20
C LEU A 609 21.21 9.46 -8.83
N ASP A 610 21.68 10.31 -7.90
CA ASP A 610 21.96 9.91 -6.54
C ASP A 610 20.73 9.36 -5.82
N ALA A 611 19.57 9.99 -6.05
CA ALA A 611 18.31 9.49 -5.49
C ALA A 611 17.92 8.13 -6.10
N ALA A 612 18.11 7.94 -7.41
CA ALA A 612 17.84 6.66 -8.08
C ALA A 612 18.79 5.55 -7.62
N VAL A 613 20.08 5.89 -7.39
CA VAL A 613 21.08 4.95 -6.85
C VAL A 613 20.76 4.60 -5.39
N ARG A 614 20.44 5.58 -4.55
CA ARG A 614 20.00 5.33 -3.17
C ARG A 614 18.76 4.45 -3.11
N ALA A 615 17.83 4.62 -4.04
CA ALA A 615 16.63 3.78 -4.15
C ALA A 615 16.88 2.39 -4.78
N ARG A 616 18.14 2.02 -5.06
CA ARG A 616 18.51 0.74 -5.71
C ARG A 616 17.74 0.47 -7.02
N LEU A 617 17.48 1.52 -7.78
CA LEU A 617 16.89 1.41 -9.12
C LEU A 617 17.95 1.49 -10.21
N LEU A 618 19.02 2.26 -9.96
CA LEU A 618 20.23 2.33 -10.76
C LEU A 618 21.45 2.01 -9.91
N ASP A 619 22.48 1.47 -10.53
CA ASP A 619 23.82 1.31 -9.97
C ASP A 619 24.83 2.06 -10.80
N GLU A 620 25.88 2.58 -10.16
CA GLU A 620 27.09 3.07 -10.85
C GLU A 620 28.18 2.01 -10.69
N PRO A 621 28.53 1.24 -11.76
CA PRO A 621 29.51 0.17 -11.65
C PRO A 621 30.91 0.70 -11.28
N PRO A 622 31.63 0.07 -10.34
CA PRO A 622 32.94 0.51 -9.92
C PRO A 622 33.93 0.48 -11.11
N GLY A 623 34.70 1.55 -11.27
CA GLY A 623 35.72 1.67 -12.31
C GLY A 623 35.24 2.26 -13.65
N VAL A 624 33.97 2.59 -13.79
CA VAL A 624 33.43 3.27 -14.97
C VAL A 624 32.55 4.45 -14.53
N PRO A 625 33.11 5.54 -14.03
CA PRO A 625 32.33 6.68 -13.55
C PRO A 625 31.45 7.28 -14.66
N GLY A 626 30.24 7.69 -14.28
CA GLY A 626 29.24 8.26 -15.20
C GLY A 626 28.49 7.21 -16.05
N ARG A 627 28.64 5.92 -15.76
CA ARG A 627 27.79 4.88 -16.34
C ARG A 627 26.80 4.40 -15.29
N TYR A 628 25.51 4.39 -15.62
CA TYR A 628 24.44 3.92 -14.76
C TYR A 628 23.77 2.71 -15.39
N VAL A 629 23.46 1.69 -14.55
CA VAL A 629 22.87 0.42 -14.96
C VAL A 629 21.63 0.19 -14.12
N PHE A 630 20.53 -0.29 -14.69
CA PHE A 630 19.39 -0.70 -13.90
C PHE A 630 19.76 -1.86 -12.97
N HIS A 631 19.51 -1.68 -11.67
CA HIS A 631 19.86 -2.66 -10.62
C HIS A 631 19.25 -4.04 -10.90
N HIS A 632 18.02 -4.07 -11.40
CA HIS A 632 17.33 -5.28 -11.87
C HIS A 632 16.76 -5.06 -13.27
N GLY A 633 16.95 -6.01 -14.17
CA GLY A 633 16.40 -5.96 -15.53
C GLY A 633 14.87 -5.79 -15.53
N ILE A 634 14.18 -6.40 -14.56
CA ILE A 634 12.72 -6.28 -14.40
C ILE A 634 12.27 -4.85 -14.07
N VAL A 635 13.08 -4.06 -13.36
CA VAL A 635 12.81 -2.64 -13.10
C VAL A 635 12.89 -1.83 -14.39
N HIS A 636 13.92 -2.09 -15.21
CA HIS A 636 14.05 -1.48 -16.54
C HIS A 636 12.79 -1.74 -17.37
N ASP A 637 12.35 -3.01 -17.46
CA ASP A 637 11.22 -3.42 -18.29
C ASP A 637 9.91 -2.77 -17.81
N LEU A 638 9.71 -2.67 -16.49
CA LEU A 638 8.55 -2.00 -15.90
C LEU A 638 8.53 -0.50 -16.19
N VAL A 639 9.65 0.18 -16.02
CA VAL A 639 9.76 1.61 -16.33
C VAL A 639 9.52 1.83 -17.82
N TYR A 640 10.16 1.05 -18.68
CA TYR A 640 10.04 1.17 -20.14
C TYR A 640 8.61 0.93 -20.63
N THR A 641 7.94 -0.13 -20.14
CA THR A 641 6.54 -0.43 -20.52
C THR A 641 5.54 0.56 -19.92
N GLY A 642 5.87 1.16 -18.77
CA GLY A 642 5.07 2.20 -18.13
C GLY A 642 5.07 3.54 -18.88
N VAL A 643 6.07 3.79 -19.77
CA VAL A 643 6.10 5.01 -20.59
C VAL A 643 5.03 4.92 -21.70
N PRO A 644 4.08 5.87 -21.80
CA PRO A 644 3.10 5.91 -22.87
C PRO A 644 3.74 5.82 -24.26
N ALA A 645 3.13 5.08 -25.19
CA ALA A 645 3.74 4.78 -26.51
C ALA A 645 4.18 6.03 -27.28
N ALA A 646 3.37 7.10 -27.27
CA ALA A 646 3.72 8.36 -27.93
C ALA A 646 4.93 9.04 -27.29
N ARG A 647 5.01 9.06 -25.95
CA ARG A 647 6.15 9.63 -25.21
C ARG A 647 7.40 8.78 -25.41
N ARG A 648 7.27 7.48 -25.43
CA ARG A 648 8.38 6.54 -25.68
C ARG A 648 8.95 6.73 -27.10
N ALA A 649 8.10 6.88 -28.12
CA ALA A 649 8.56 7.17 -29.49
C ALA A 649 9.32 8.50 -29.57
N LEU A 650 8.85 9.55 -28.88
CA LEU A 650 9.52 10.84 -28.79
C LEU A 650 10.88 10.72 -28.10
N LEU A 651 10.97 9.98 -27.00
CA LEU A 651 12.23 9.76 -26.28
C LEU A 651 13.22 8.97 -27.14
N HIS A 652 12.79 7.92 -27.87
CA HIS A 652 13.64 7.21 -28.82
C HIS A 652 14.19 8.13 -29.91
N HIS A 653 13.36 9.04 -30.43
CA HIS A 653 13.79 10.01 -31.42
C HIS A 653 14.87 10.96 -30.85
N ARG A 654 14.63 11.52 -29.65
CA ARG A 654 15.63 12.37 -28.97
C ARG A 654 16.94 11.63 -28.69
N VAL A 655 16.89 10.42 -28.19
CA VAL A 655 18.07 9.57 -27.93
C VAL A 655 18.83 9.30 -29.25
N ALA A 656 18.11 9.02 -30.33
CA ALA A 656 18.73 8.78 -31.65
C ALA A 656 19.40 10.03 -32.22
N GLU A 657 18.82 11.22 -32.03
CA GLU A 657 19.42 12.49 -32.45
C GLU A 657 20.71 12.79 -31.68
N GLU A 658 20.70 12.62 -30.35
CA GLU A 658 21.85 12.88 -29.49
C GLU A 658 22.97 11.82 -29.60
N ARG A 659 22.69 10.63 -30.12
CA ARG A 659 23.68 9.59 -30.46
C ARG A 659 24.38 9.85 -31.80
N LYS A 660 23.87 10.74 -32.65
CA LYS A 660 24.55 11.06 -33.92
C LYS A 660 25.88 11.80 -33.64
N PRO A 661 27.00 11.33 -34.17
CA PRO A 661 28.27 12.02 -33.98
C PRO A 661 28.21 13.41 -34.61
N ARG A 662 28.54 14.44 -33.86
CA ARG A 662 28.47 15.88 -34.26
C ARG A 662 29.27 16.28 -35.51
N TRP A 663 30.11 15.39 -36.05
CA TRP A 663 30.90 15.66 -37.24
C TRP A 663 30.18 15.30 -38.56
N LEU A 664 28.92 14.89 -38.51
CA LEU A 664 28.04 14.72 -39.69
C LEU A 664 27.13 15.92 -39.95
N ILE A 665 27.48 17.13 -39.48
CA ILE A 665 26.86 18.37 -39.97
C ILE A 665 27.40 18.63 -41.36
N PRO A 666 26.57 18.68 -42.43
CA PRO A 666 27.08 18.96 -43.79
C PRO A 666 27.79 20.30 -43.83
N VAL A 667 29.00 20.33 -44.37
CA VAL A 667 29.84 21.51 -44.57
C VAL A 667 29.18 22.58 -45.47
N SER A 668 27.95 22.44 -45.91
CA SER A 668 27.20 23.36 -46.75
C SER A 668 26.71 24.65 -46.08
N ILE A 669 26.88 24.83 -44.75
CA ILE A 669 26.43 26.06 -44.06
C ILE A 669 27.59 27.01 -43.69
N ILE A 670 28.85 26.61 -43.86
CA ILE A 670 30.00 27.47 -43.51
C ILE A 670 30.52 28.31 -44.70
N CYS A 671 30.08 28.05 -45.95
CA CYS A 671 30.48 28.82 -47.13
C CYS A 671 29.55 29.98 -47.52
N GLY A 672 28.49 30.29 -46.75
CA GLY A 672 27.49 31.31 -47.12
C GLY A 672 27.66 32.70 -46.48
N ARG A 673 28.76 33.01 -45.76
CA ARG A 673 29.00 34.35 -45.16
C ARG A 673 30.42 34.90 -45.37
N ARG A 674 30.90 34.93 -46.62
CA ARG A 674 32.05 35.78 -47.02
C ARG A 674 31.93 36.17 -48.46
N ALA A 675 30.87 36.88 -48.82
CA ALA A 675 30.84 37.65 -50.09
C ALA A 675 29.69 38.68 -50.01
N ALA A 676 29.82 39.66 -49.12
CA ALA A 676 29.11 40.92 -49.20
C ALA A 676 29.87 41.94 -48.32
N GLY A 677 30.92 42.52 -48.89
CA GLY A 677 31.74 43.54 -48.24
C GLY A 677 32.85 44.04 -49.18
N ARG A 678 32.45 44.62 -50.30
CA ARG A 678 33.11 45.75 -51.04
C ARG A 678 32.11 46.36 -51.97
#